data_7b2147591e3bbde7a2b9b007d6d9b1c4
#
_entry.id   7b2147591e3bbde7a2b9b007d6d9b1c4
#
_cell.length_a   1.000
_cell.length_b   1.000
_cell.length_c   1.000
_cell.angle_alpha   90.00
_cell.angle_beta   90.00
_cell.angle_gamma   90.00
#
_symmetry.space_group_name_H-M   'P 1'
#
loop_
_entity.id
_entity.type
_entity.pdbx_description
1 polymer ?
#
loop_
_entity_poly.entity_id
_entity_poly.type
_entity_poly.pdbx_seq_one_letter_code
_entity_poly.pdbx_strand_id
1 'polypeptide(L)'
;MKDMKKTAALLAAMALLGVGSASAAEAAPMYALKGITVTATRQAESLKDVPANVQVITEKDIKLRNVQTASDAVAMATGVSASNSVEGTVNLRGYNSKNILVLVDGQQMNTAWDGDVDWNMIPVENIRKIEVVSGGQSALYGGRAVGGVINIMTKSEKRDGVHGSAVVSYGSHGTVKQAYAVHGKKDKLSWGTFYESKITNGWKDFLSTGTRKEKTKGDGNLGSVPGYDADASGNPIIGNRGNKYVMSESYGFNMGYSFNDDQKLTYKYTHSNYAWRYTDPVSFLKDDNGNEIWHGNLKNTNGTTIAVTPYNLLGNNGWRAYDMHSLTYNDQKNKVHAHFGLTDYTKDGYTYISSKNTGLEGAGTKSSYPSKSWDFDINKRWTWGAHTVLAGASYGEDRFDQKVYDITNWRLWNSSRVDNKTETHGGKDKSYALYLQDKWSISSKWTTYIGGRYDHYKKYDGYGQLKGKDVKPFDSASYGQFSPKLALDYKLDDTTNLYVSYGKSFSAPILYQVYRYSEARGNKYFANPDLTPETTDNWELGVKKKVGNKTDVHADVFYAKTKDAIKLVELPSTNEIQKQYQNVGEAKTHGFEIAVNQKHSDSWTSYINYTWQTGKINDDKNYDIPRHLLHLGTTFHKDPWTVNVDGMFISDRTEAGMIGGHFKSRDAYFLLNLNTNYQFNKNFSMQFAIENVLNREYFDEDISTNHYYIGDGRTFTLSARYTF
;
A
#
# COMPACT_ATOMS: atom_id res chain seq x y z
N MET A 1 -27.14 5.23 -12.30
CA MET A 1 -26.73 5.53 -13.70
C MET A 1 -27.45 6.72 -14.34
N LYS A 2 -28.77 6.93 -14.15
CA LYS A 2 -29.50 8.07 -14.75
C LYS A 2 -29.12 9.44 -14.14
N ASP A 3 -28.79 9.49 -12.84
CA ASP A 3 -28.44 10.75 -12.16
C ASP A 3 -26.97 11.17 -12.39
N MET A 4 -26.05 10.23 -12.61
CA MET A 4 -24.65 10.51 -12.97
C MET A 4 -24.49 11.21 -14.32
N LYS A 5 -25.36 10.90 -15.31
CA LYS A 5 -25.33 11.58 -16.61
C LYS A 5 -25.78 13.04 -16.53
N LYS A 6 -26.65 13.38 -15.58
CA LYS A 6 -27.10 14.77 -15.35
C LYS A 6 -26.04 15.61 -14.65
N THR A 7 -25.28 15.02 -13.71
CA THR A 7 -24.18 15.70 -12.99
C THR A 7 -23.00 16.00 -13.92
N ALA A 8 -22.66 15.09 -14.82
CA ALA A 8 -21.61 15.31 -15.83
C ALA A 8 -21.96 16.45 -16.82
N ALA A 9 -23.23 16.58 -17.20
CA ALA A 9 -23.68 17.64 -18.09
C ALA A 9 -23.70 19.03 -17.41
N LEU A 10 -24.02 19.11 -16.12
CA LEU A 10 -24.03 20.36 -15.36
C LEU A 10 -22.61 20.90 -15.10
N LEU A 11 -21.63 20.02 -14.92
CA LEU A 11 -20.23 20.39 -14.67
C LEU A 11 -19.48 20.78 -15.93
N ALA A 12 -19.85 20.22 -17.11
CA ALA A 12 -19.34 20.67 -18.40
C ALA A 12 -19.77 22.12 -18.72
N ALA A 13 -20.94 22.56 -18.25
CA ALA A 13 -21.44 23.91 -18.43
C ALA A 13 -20.76 24.95 -17.51
N MET A 14 -20.25 24.55 -16.32
CA MET A 14 -19.51 25.46 -15.41
C MET A 14 -18.05 25.69 -15.84
N ALA A 15 -17.48 24.84 -16.67
CA ALA A 15 -16.09 24.95 -17.14
C ALA A 15 -15.86 26.07 -18.19
N LEU A 16 -16.91 26.74 -18.66
CA LEU A 16 -16.83 27.74 -19.73
C LEU A 16 -16.66 29.19 -19.25
N LEU A 17 -16.61 29.48 -17.96
CA LEU A 17 -16.50 30.82 -17.42
C LEU A 17 -15.27 31.03 -16.52
N GLY A 18 -14.21 31.54 -17.06
CA GLY A 18 -13.10 32.08 -16.25
C GLY A 18 -11.71 32.13 -16.93
N VAL A 19 -11.28 33.31 -17.31
CA VAL A 19 -9.95 33.57 -17.90
C VAL A 19 -9.01 34.16 -16.85
N GLY A 20 -7.89 33.52 -16.58
CA GLY A 20 -6.79 34.02 -15.76
C GLY A 20 -5.45 33.34 -16.09
N SER A 21 -4.38 34.09 -16.23
CA SER A 21 -3.07 33.61 -16.68
C SER A 21 -2.17 33.08 -15.55
N ALA A 22 -1.54 31.93 -15.76
CA ALA A 22 -0.46 31.42 -14.92
C ALA A 22 0.67 30.84 -15.77
N SER A 23 1.91 31.07 -15.34
CA SER A 23 3.14 30.63 -15.99
C SER A 23 3.47 29.16 -15.69
N ALA A 24 4.07 28.48 -16.66
CA ALA A 24 4.54 27.09 -16.53
C ALA A 24 5.73 26.99 -15.57
N ALA A 25 5.66 26.08 -14.61
CA ALA A 25 6.78 25.74 -13.74
C ALA A 25 7.56 24.55 -14.32
N GLU A 26 8.88 24.67 -14.28
CA GLU A 26 9.86 23.71 -14.79
C GLU A 26 9.84 22.37 -14.06
N ALA A 27 10.06 21.28 -14.79
CA ALA A 27 10.03 19.92 -14.24
C ALA A 27 11.29 19.59 -13.45
N ALA A 28 11.15 19.36 -12.15
CA ALA A 28 12.19 18.68 -11.41
C ALA A 28 12.10 17.16 -11.65
N PRO A 29 13.20 16.45 -11.92
CA PRO A 29 13.22 15.00 -12.01
C PRO A 29 12.92 14.36 -10.64
N MET A 30 12.40 13.12 -10.64
CA MET A 30 12.04 12.36 -9.43
C MET A 30 13.17 12.25 -8.39
N TYR A 31 14.41 12.48 -8.82
CA TYR A 31 15.60 12.44 -7.99
C TYR A 31 16.50 13.66 -8.24
N ALA A 32 16.04 14.87 -7.90
CA ALA A 32 16.91 16.05 -7.96
C ALA A 32 17.57 16.28 -6.60
N LEU A 33 18.89 16.18 -6.51
CA LEU A 33 19.65 16.41 -5.27
C LEU A 33 19.66 17.88 -4.81
N LYS A 34 19.32 18.83 -5.67
CA LYS A 34 19.21 20.26 -5.32
C LYS A 34 17.77 20.75 -5.37
N GLY A 35 17.37 21.49 -4.34
CA GLY A 35 16.08 22.20 -4.30
C GLY A 35 14.90 21.39 -3.78
N ILE A 36 15.05 20.09 -3.52
CA ILE A 36 14.00 19.27 -2.89
C ILE A 36 14.24 19.20 -1.38
N THR A 37 13.26 19.66 -0.62
CA THR A 37 13.24 19.54 0.83
C THR A 37 12.38 18.35 1.22
N VAL A 38 12.91 17.47 2.06
CA VAL A 38 12.23 16.31 2.61
C VAL A 38 11.95 16.49 4.09
N THR A 39 10.89 15.88 4.57
CA THR A 39 10.46 15.95 5.98
C THR A 39 10.50 14.57 6.66
N ALA A 40 10.95 13.57 5.94
CA ALA A 40 11.03 12.19 6.38
C ALA A 40 11.95 11.93 7.58
N THR A 41 12.81 12.89 7.92
CA THR A 41 13.60 12.90 9.17
C THR A 41 12.93 13.71 10.30
N ARG A 42 11.62 13.99 10.19
CA ARG A 42 10.86 14.94 11.04
C ARG A 42 11.44 16.37 11.03
N GLN A 43 12.32 16.66 10.11
CA GLN A 43 12.94 17.97 9.89
C GLN A 43 12.92 18.28 8.40
N ALA A 44 12.73 19.55 8.06
CA ALA A 44 12.87 20.00 6.67
C ALA A 44 14.38 20.08 6.33
N GLU A 45 14.86 19.13 5.55
CA GLU A 45 16.27 19.03 5.13
C GLU A 45 16.37 18.89 3.62
N SER A 46 17.52 19.29 3.07
CA SER A 46 17.84 19.02 1.67
C SER A 46 17.99 17.51 1.47
N LEU A 47 17.40 16.96 0.41
CA LEU A 47 17.52 15.55 0.04
C LEU A 47 18.98 15.07 -0.01
N LYS A 48 19.90 15.94 -0.41
CA LYS A 48 21.33 15.66 -0.49
C LYS A 48 21.95 15.36 0.88
N ASP A 49 21.48 16.04 1.94
CA ASP A 49 22.11 16.03 3.26
C ASP A 49 21.52 14.98 4.22
N VAL A 50 20.51 14.22 3.79
CA VAL A 50 19.90 13.15 4.60
C VAL A 50 20.72 11.88 4.44
N PRO A 51 21.28 11.26 5.50
CA PRO A 51 22.06 10.03 5.41
C PRO A 51 21.16 8.79 5.36
N ALA A 52 20.35 8.69 4.31
CA ALA A 52 19.44 7.57 4.01
C ALA A 52 19.06 7.61 2.54
N ASN A 53 18.57 6.50 2.01
CA ASN A 53 17.90 6.47 0.72
C ASN A 53 16.52 7.11 0.86
N VAL A 54 16.36 8.32 0.34
CA VAL A 54 15.11 9.07 0.32
C VAL A 54 14.76 9.41 -1.12
N GLN A 55 13.55 9.10 -1.53
CA GLN A 55 13.05 9.42 -2.86
C GLN A 55 11.78 10.25 -2.74
N VAL A 56 11.58 11.14 -3.71
CA VAL A 56 10.44 12.06 -3.73
C VAL A 56 9.72 11.92 -5.06
N ILE A 57 8.44 11.56 -4.99
CA ILE A 57 7.53 11.48 -6.13
C ILE A 57 6.63 12.70 -6.07
N THR A 58 6.65 13.52 -7.10
CA THR A 58 5.91 14.79 -7.14
C THR A 58 4.54 14.61 -7.80
N GLU A 59 3.62 15.56 -7.56
CA GLU A 59 2.36 15.64 -8.30
C GLU A 59 2.56 15.60 -9.81
N LYS A 60 3.66 16.19 -10.30
CA LYS A 60 3.99 16.19 -11.72
C LYS A 60 4.34 14.80 -12.23
N ASP A 61 5.11 14.02 -11.45
CA ASP A 61 5.44 12.63 -11.80
C ASP A 61 4.19 11.77 -11.87
N ILE A 62 3.26 11.94 -10.92
CA ILE A 62 1.97 11.25 -10.86
C ILE A 62 1.13 11.56 -12.12
N LYS A 63 1.00 12.83 -12.46
CA LYS A 63 0.24 13.26 -13.65
C LYS A 63 0.87 12.77 -14.95
N LEU A 64 2.20 12.91 -15.08
CA LEU A 64 2.94 12.55 -16.28
C LEU A 64 2.77 11.08 -16.66
N ARG A 65 2.69 10.19 -15.67
CA ARG A 65 2.60 8.74 -15.86
C ARG A 65 1.19 8.17 -15.78
N ASN A 66 0.17 9.03 -15.75
CA ASN A 66 -1.24 8.61 -15.66
C ASN A 66 -1.50 7.64 -14.50
N VAL A 67 -0.86 7.85 -13.36
CA VAL A 67 -0.96 7.00 -12.19
C VAL A 67 -2.41 6.89 -11.72
N GLN A 68 -2.89 5.65 -11.54
CA GLN A 68 -4.30 5.37 -11.23
C GLN A 68 -4.57 5.10 -9.75
N THR A 69 -3.56 4.68 -8.98
CA THR A 69 -3.65 4.36 -7.54
C THR A 69 -2.44 4.91 -6.79
N ALA A 70 -2.55 5.05 -5.48
CA ALA A 70 -1.41 5.48 -4.66
C ALA A 70 -0.30 4.41 -4.61
N SER A 71 -0.62 3.12 -4.73
CA SER A 71 0.37 2.03 -4.87
C SER A 71 1.19 2.16 -6.14
N ASP A 72 0.55 2.47 -7.30
CA ASP A 72 1.27 2.71 -8.56
C ASP A 72 2.22 3.92 -8.44
N ALA A 73 1.79 4.96 -7.71
CA ALA A 73 2.66 6.12 -7.47
C ALA A 73 3.92 5.71 -6.70
N VAL A 74 3.77 4.96 -5.61
CA VAL A 74 4.90 4.52 -4.77
C VAL A 74 5.79 3.52 -5.48
N ALA A 75 5.24 2.70 -6.37
CA ALA A 75 5.99 1.71 -7.17
C ALA A 75 7.09 2.32 -8.04
N MET A 76 7.04 3.62 -8.31
CA MET A 76 8.10 4.32 -9.05
C MET A 76 9.41 4.44 -8.26
N ALA A 77 9.39 4.25 -6.94
CA ALA A 77 10.56 4.37 -6.09
C ALA A 77 11.46 3.12 -6.18
N THR A 78 12.76 3.31 -6.00
CA THR A 78 13.75 2.22 -5.93
C THR A 78 13.46 1.32 -4.73
N GLY A 79 13.65 0.02 -4.87
CA GLY A 79 13.38 -0.95 -3.79
C GLY A 79 11.91 -1.26 -3.56
N VAL A 80 11.00 -0.57 -4.27
CA VAL A 80 9.56 -0.79 -4.15
C VAL A 80 9.06 -1.73 -5.24
N SER A 81 8.29 -2.73 -4.86
CA SER A 81 7.40 -3.46 -5.75
C SER A 81 5.96 -3.25 -5.30
N ALA A 82 5.08 -2.98 -6.24
CA ALA A 82 3.66 -2.89 -5.98
C ALA A 82 2.91 -3.83 -6.92
N SER A 83 1.81 -4.37 -6.44
CA SER A 83 0.88 -5.11 -7.25
C SER A 83 -0.07 -4.16 -7.96
N ASN A 84 -0.28 -4.36 -9.25
CA ASN A 84 -1.34 -3.70 -10.01
C ASN A 84 -2.68 -4.43 -9.84
N SER A 85 -2.74 -5.45 -8.97
CA SER A 85 -3.99 -6.10 -8.62
C SER A 85 -4.97 -5.08 -8.03
N VAL A 86 -6.25 -5.41 -8.12
CA VAL A 86 -7.30 -4.52 -7.63
C VAL A 86 -7.22 -4.27 -6.10
N GLU A 87 -6.42 -5.04 -5.36
CA GLU A 87 -6.21 -4.83 -3.93
C GLU A 87 -5.04 -3.89 -3.61
N GLY A 88 -4.04 -3.84 -4.49
CA GLY A 88 -2.88 -2.97 -4.38
C GLY A 88 -2.04 -3.31 -3.14
N THR A 89 -0.95 -4.04 -3.32
CA THR A 89 0.03 -4.24 -2.24
C THR A 89 1.31 -3.50 -2.55
N VAL A 90 2.02 -3.11 -1.52
CA VAL A 90 3.32 -2.44 -1.65
C VAL A 90 4.33 -3.16 -0.76
N ASN A 91 5.46 -3.51 -1.35
CA ASN A 91 6.62 -4.04 -0.65
C ASN A 91 7.81 -3.11 -0.84
N LEU A 92 8.59 -2.88 0.20
CA LEU A 92 9.80 -2.07 0.19
C LEU A 92 10.97 -2.92 0.73
N ARG A 93 11.97 -3.18 -0.11
CA ARG A 93 13.12 -4.04 0.23
C ARG A 93 12.71 -5.41 0.80
N GLY A 94 11.60 -5.97 0.28
CA GLY A 94 11.05 -7.25 0.72
C GLY A 94 10.21 -7.21 2.01
N TYR A 95 10.02 -6.06 2.62
CA TYR A 95 9.05 -5.85 3.69
C TYR A 95 7.69 -5.45 3.11
N ASN A 96 6.62 -6.07 3.60
CA ASN A 96 5.25 -5.73 3.21
C ASN A 96 4.69 -4.55 4.03
N SER A 97 3.49 -4.10 3.70
CA SER A 97 2.82 -2.94 4.33
C SER A 97 2.78 -3.01 5.86
N LYS A 98 2.73 -4.20 6.47
CA LYS A 98 2.72 -4.37 7.94
C LYS A 98 4.00 -3.89 8.63
N ASN A 99 5.11 -3.91 7.88
CA ASN A 99 6.45 -3.53 8.32
C ASN A 99 6.94 -2.23 7.66
N ILE A 100 6.04 -1.52 6.97
CA ILE A 100 6.27 -0.21 6.37
C ILE A 100 5.27 0.76 7.00
N LEU A 101 5.75 1.85 7.59
CA LEU A 101 4.86 2.88 8.10
C LEU A 101 4.39 3.78 6.96
N VAL A 102 3.08 3.83 6.73
CA VAL A 102 2.46 4.70 5.72
C VAL A 102 1.71 5.82 6.39
N LEU A 103 2.05 7.05 6.04
CA LEU A 103 1.48 8.28 6.59
C LEU A 103 0.77 9.08 5.48
N VAL A 104 -0.40 9.61 5.77
CA VAL A 104 -1.07 10.65 4.97
C VAL A 104 -1.18 11.90 5.83
N ASP A 105 -0.47 12.97 5.45
CA ASP A 105 -0.40 14.22 6.21
C ASP A 105 0.02 14.05 7.69
N GLY A 106 0.83 13.05 7.97
CA GLY A 106 1.31 12.70 9.31
C GLY A 106 0.48 11.62 10.02
N GLN A 107 -0.76 11.35 9.56
CA GLN A 107 -1.64 10.34 10.12
C GLN A 107 -1.31 8.95 9.61
N GLN A 108 -1.20 7.96 10.50
CA GLN A 108 -0.96 6.55 10.14
C GLN A 108 -2.16 5.97 9.37
N MET A 109 -1.86 5.30 8.25
CA MET A 109 -2.84 4.61 7.40
C MET A 109 -2.87 3.10 7.60
N ASN A 110 -1.86 2.52 8.23
CA ASN A 110 -1.85 1.10 8.56
C ASN A 110 -3.02 0.78 9.50
N THR A 111 -3.87 -0.18 9.12
CA THR A 111 -5.03 -0.55 9.92
C THR A 111 -4.65 -1.11 11.30
N ALA A 112 -5.47 -0.89 12.30
CA ALA A 112 -5.25 -1.43 13.65
C ALA A 112 -5.42 -2.95 13.70
N TRP A 113 -6.21 -3.55 12.79
CA TRP A 113 -6.50 -4.97 12.87
C TRP A 113 -5.40 -5.86 12.25
N ASP A 114 -4.97 -5.62 11.01
CA ASP A 114 -3.99 -6.46 10.31
C ASP A 114 -2.70 -5.72 9.90
N GLY A 115 -2.64 -4.40 10.11
CA GLY A 115 -1.48 -3.59 9.81
C GLY A 115 -1.29 -3.27 8.32
N ASP A 116 -2.20 -3.68 7.46
CA ASP A 116 -2.16 -3.38 6.03
C ASP A 116 -2.64 -1.97 5.71
N VAL A 117 -2.47 -1.55 4.46
CA VAL A 117 -2.86 -0.24 3.95
C VAL A 117 -3.79 -0.40 2.74
N ASP A 118 -4.93 0.26 2.79
CA ASP A 118 -5.87 0.29 1.67
C ASP A 118 -5.47 1.35 0.64
N TRP A 119 -4.56 1.00 -0.25
CA TRP A 119 -3.99 1.91 -1.24
C TRP A 119 -5.03 2.52 -2.19
N ASN A 120 -6.10 1.77 -2.50
CA ASN A 120 -7.22 2.25 -3.33
C ASN A 120 -8.12 3.29 -2.65
N MET A 121 -7.94 3.50 -1.35
CA MET A 121 -8.68 4.48 -0.57
C MET A 121 -7.91 5.80 -0.37
N ILE A 122 -6.69 5.91 -0.92
CA ILE A 122 -5.87 7.13 -0.90
C ILE A 122 -6.11 7.89 -2.22
N PRO A 123 -6.76 9.07 -2.21
CA PRO A 123 -7.11 9.81 -3.42
C PRO A 123 -5.86 10.36 -4.13
N VAL A 124 -5.55 9.81 -5.30
CA VAL A 124 -4.32 10.09 -6.07
C VAL A 124 -4.28 11.53 -6.56
N GLU A 125 -5.40 12.06 -7.04
CA GLU A 125 -5.47 13.43 -7.57
C GLU A 125 -5.31 14.50 -6.48
N ASN A 126 -5.46 14.11 -5.20
CA ASN A 126 -5.21 14.99 -4.06
C ASN A 126 -3.76 14.92 -3.53
N ILE A 127 -2.93 14.04 -4.08
CA ILE A 127 -1.53 13.92 -3.67
C ILE A 127 -0.71 15.08 -4.25
N ARG A 128 0.03 15.76 -3.38
CA ARG A 128 1.01 16.80 -3.75
C ARG A 128 2.41 16.22 -3.90
N LYS A 129 2.79 15.33 -2.98
CA LYS A 129 4.14 14.76 -2.90
C LYS A 129 4.12 13.48 -2.07
N ILE A 130 4.92 12.48 -2.47
CA ILE A 130 5.22 11.30 -1.67
C ILE A 130 6.72 11.29 -1.37
N GLU A 131 7.09 11.04 -0.13
CA GLU A 131 8.45 10.77 0.30
C GLU A 131 8.56 9.31 0.70
N VAL A 132 9.48 8.57 0.07
CA VAL A 132 9.80 7.18 0.40
C VAL A 132 11.17 7.16 1.04
N VAL A 133 11.24 6.73 2.30
CA VAL A 133 12.48 6.57 3.06
C VAL A 133 12.70 5.10 3.29
N SER A 134 13.72 4.54 2.68
CA SER A 134 14.05 3.12 2.81
C SER A 134 14.83 2.86 4.10
N GLY A 135 14.73 1.60 4.59
CA GLY A 135 15.45 1.11 5.78
C GLY A 135 14.83 1.56 7.11
N GLY A 136 15.43 1.11 8.21
CA GLY A 136 14.87 1.27 9.55
C GLY A 136 14.76 2.71 10.03
N GLN A 137 13.56 3.14 10.39
CA GLN A 137 13.24 4.49 10.85
C GLN A 137 12.57 4.54 12.24
N SER A 138 12.57 3.43 12.98
CA SER A 138 11.86 3.36 14.28
C SER A 138 12.40 4.32 15.33
N ALA A 139 13.67 4.78 15.23
CA ALA A 139 14.25 5.79 16.13
C ALA A 139 13.50 7.15 16.11
N LEU A 140 12.75 7.44 15.04
CA LEU A 140 11.92 8.65 14.94
C LEU A 140 10.43 8.34 14.89
N TYR A 141 10.06 7.23 14.26
CA TYR A 141 8.65 6.95 13.93
C TYR A 141 8.03 5.82 14.78
N GLY A 142 8.85 5.05 15.53
CA GLY A 142 8.37 3.94 16.36
C GLY A 142 8.10 2.67 15.56
N GLY A 143 7.14 1.90 16.00
CA GLY A 143 6.78 0.62 15.40
C GLY A 143 6.35 0.72 13.94
N ARG A 144 6.44 -0.42 13.20
CA ARG A 144 6.14 -0.58 11.77
C ARG A 144 7.14 0.06 10.78
N ALA A 145 8.01 0.99 11.22
CA ALA A 145 9.01 1.63 10.36
C ALA A 145 10.27 0.76 10.18
N VAL A 146 10.11 -0.52 9.84
CA VAL A 146 11.18 -1.53 9.67
C VAL A 146 11.75 -1.50 8.27
N GLY A 147 10.92 -1.68 7.24
CA GLY A 147 11.31 -1.57 5.83
C GLY A 147 11.50 -0.12 5.41
N GLY A 148 10.80 0.80 6.06
CA GLY A 148 10.85 2.22 5.76
C GLY A 148 9.63 3.00 6.18
N VAL A 149 9.56 4.24 5.69
CA VAL A 149 8.41 5.15 5.85
C VAL A 149 8.00 5.69 4.49
N ILE A 150 6.71 5.64 4.20
CA ILE A 150 6.09 6.28 3.04
C ILE A 150 5.22 7.42 3.55
N ASN A 151 5.60 8.66 3.27
CA ASN A 151 4.91 9.85 3.74
C ASN A 151 4.22 10.56 2.57
N ILE A 152 2.91 10.48 2.52
CA ILE A 152 2.06 11.06 1.48
C ILE A 152 1.54 12.41 1.98
N MET A 153 1.80 13.46 1.24
CA MET A 153 1.35 14.81 1.55
C MET A 153 0.29 15.25 0.56
N THR A 154 -0.86 15.66 1.06
CA THR A 154 -1.96 16.14 0.23
C THR A 154 -1.83 17.60 -0.16
N LYS A 155 -2.62 18.03 -1.13
CA LYS A 155 -2.64 19.40 -1.63
C LYS A 155 -3.12 20.39 -0.57
N SER A 156 -2.51 21.57 -0.59
CA SER A 156 -2.93 22.73 0.20
C SER A 156 -2.47 23.99 -0.52
N GLU A 157 -3.30 25.03 -0.56
CA GLU A 157 -2.96 26.25 -1.26
C GLU A 157 -2.00 27.12 -0.44
N LYS A 158 -0.97 27.64 -1.11
CA LYS A 158 0.00 28.57 -0.55
C LYS A 158 -0.07 29.96 -1.19
N ARG A 159 -0.65 30.04 -2.39
CA ARG A 159 -0.80 31.27 -3.17
C ARG A 159 -2.15 31.90 -2.85
N ASP A 160 -2.18 33.24 -2.79
CA ASP A 160 -3.43 33.95 -2.63
C ASP A 160 -4.35 33.76 -3.86
N GLY A 161 -5.67 33.81 -3.64
CA GLY A 161 -6.68 33.56 -4.65
C GLY A 161 -7.35 32.20 -4.52
N VAL A 162 -8.13 31.85 -5.53
CA VAL A 162 -8.82 30.56 -5.64
C VAL A 162 -8.29 29.82 -6.86
N HIS A 163 -7.96 28.56 -6.68
CA HIS A 163 -7.40 27.67 -7.68
C HIS A 163 -8.13 26.34 -7.65
N GLY A 164 -8.30 25.72 -8.79
CA GLY A 164 -9.01 24.46 -8.86
C GLY A 164 -8.57 23.57 -10.00
N SER A 165 -9.05 22.33 -9.96
CA SER A 165 -8.88 21.37 -11.04
C SER A 165 -10.09 20.46 -11.16
N ALA A 166 -10.39 20.08 -12.40
CA ALA A 166 -11.35 19.03 -12.73
C ALA A 166 -10.67 18.03 -13.67
N VAL A 167 -10.81 16.75 -13.38
CA VAL A 167 -10.28 15.65 -14.19
C VAL A 167 -11.40 14.66 -14.44
N VAL A 168 -11.55 14.25 -15.69
CA VAL A 168 -12.45 13.15 -16.08
C VAL A 168 -11.66 12.22 -16.98
N SER A 169 -11.71 10.93 -16.69
CA SER A 169 -11.04 9.91 -17.48
C SER A 169 -11.99 8.77 -17.82
N TYR A 170 -11.79 8.21 -18.99
CA TYR A 170 -12.47 7.00 -19.45
C TYR A 170 -11.43 6.03 -20.00
N GLY A 171 -11.54 4.75 -19.63
CA GLY A 171 -10.55 3.76 -20.02
C GLY A 171 -11.11 2.37 -20.22
N SER A 172 -10.21 1.42 -20.47
CA SER A 172 -10.48 0.00 -20.62
C SER A 172 -11.31 -0.52 -19.45
N HIS A 173 -12.01 -1.64 -19.64
CA HIS A 173 -12.90 -2.26 -18.65
C HIS A 173 -14.03 -1.35 -18.16
N GLY A 174 -14.45 -0.36 -18.99
CA GLY A 174 -15.46 0.61 -18.60
C GLY A 174 -15.05 1.48 -17.42
N THR A 175 -13.75 1.68 -17.23
CA THR A 175 -13.21 2.49 -16.12
C THR A 175 -13.59 3.95 -16.32
N VAL A 176 -14.22 4.54 -15.31
CA VAL A 176 -14.52 5.98 -15.23
C VAL A 176 -13.88 6.53 -13.97
N LYS A 177 -13.06 7.57 -14.10
CA LYS A 177 -12.51 8.33 -12.98
C LYS A 177 -12.93 9.78 -13.08
N GLN A 178 -13.29 10.38 -11.94
CA GLN A 178 -13.60 11.80 -11.81
C GLN A 178 -12.90 12.35 -10.59
N ALA A 179 -12.27 13.51 -10.71
CA ALA A 179 -11.66 14.19 -9.58
C ALA A 179 -11.85 15.71 -9.71
N TYR A 180 -12.24 16.32 -8.61
CA TYR A 180 -12.49 17.76 -8.52
C TYR A 180 -11.80 18.28 -7.26
N ALA A 181 -11.10 19.40 -7.37
CA ALA A 181 -10.50 20.06 -6.23
C ALA A 181 -10.57 21.57 -6.39
N VAL A 182 -10.89 22.25 -5.29
CA VAL A 182 -10.84 23.71 -5.19
C VAL A 182 -10.10 24.08 -3.92
N HIS A 183 -9.13 24.98 -4.04
CA HIS A 183 -8.33 25.46 -2.94
C HIS A 183 -8.29 26.98 -2.97
N GLY A 184 -8.32 27.61 -1.81
CA GLY A 184 -8.23 29.06 -1.69
C GLY A 184 -7.35 29.50 -0.54
N LYS A 185 -6.76 30.66 -0.70
CA LYS A 185 -6.07 31.37 0.39
C LYS A 185 -6.41 32.86 0.31
N LYS A 186 -6.74 33.43 1.44
CA LYS A 186 -6.91 34.87 1.62
C LYS A 186 -6.38 35.25 2.99
N ASP A 187 -5.42 36.16 3.03
CA ASP A 187 -4.79 36.62 4.26
C ASP A 187 -4.27 35.44 5.12
N LYS A 188 -4.81 35.31 6.31
CA LYS A 188 -4.45 34.27 7.30
C LYS A 188 -5.17 32.94 7.09
N LEU A 189 -6.21 32.89 6.27
CA LEU A 189 -7.03 31.69 6.05
C LEU A 189 -6.66 31.01 4.75
N SER A 190 -6.39 29.70 4.81
CA SER A 190 -6.31 28.81 3.65
C SER A 190 -7.36 27.70 3.81
N TRP A 191 -7.94 27.27 2.70
CA TRP A 191 -8.96 26.22 2.69
C TRP A 191 -8.87 25.41 1.40
N GLY A 192 -9.46 24.23 1.40
CA GLY A 192 -9.59 23.41 0.22
C GLY A 192 -10.62 22.32 0.41
N THR A 193 -11.17 21.85 -0.69
CA THR A 193 -12.05 20.69 -0.75
C THR A 193 -11.72 19.86 -1.97
N PHE A 194 -11.95 18.57 -1.92
CA PHE A 194 -11.74 17.66 -3.03
C PHE A 194 -12.81 16.57 -3.03
N TYR A 195 -13.01 16.01 -4.21
CA TYR A 195 -13.78 14.81 -4.48
C TYR A 195 -13.04 13.98 -5.52
N GLU A 196 -12.94 12.69 -5.33
CA GLU A 196 -12.40 11.74 -6.31
C GLU A 196 -13.26 10.47 -6.31
N SER A 197 -13.61 9.96 -7.48
CA SER A 197 -14.26 8.65 -7.62
C SER A 197 -13.69 7.88 -8.80
N LYS A 198 -13.64 6.56 -8.65
CA LYS A 198 -13.25 5.62 -9.69
C LYS A 198 -14.21 4.43 -9.68
N ILE A 199 -14.69 4.05 -10.84
CA ILE A 199 -15.51 2.86 -11.06
C ILE A 199 -14.87 2.09 -12.19
N THR A 200 -14.71 0.78 -12.04
CA THR A 200 -14.25 -0.11 -13.10
C THR A 200 -14.99 -1.44 -13.03
N ASN A 201 -15.28 -2.02 -14.20
CA ASN A 201 -15.78 -3.40 -14.26
C ASN A 201 -14.68 -4.42 -13.99
N GLY A 202 -13.40 -3.98 -13.96
CA GLY A 202 -12.25 -4.84 -13.73
C GLY A 202 -12.06 -5.89 -14.82
N TRP A 203 -11.16 -6.79 -14.56
CA TRP A 203 -10.83 -7.93 -15.43
C TRP A 203 -10.85 -9.23 -14.64
N LYS A 204 -10.67 -10.35 -15.31
CA LYS A 204 -10.61 -11.69 -14.69
C LYS A 204 -9.26 -11.90 -14.01
N ASP A 205 -9.10 -11.29 -12.83
CA ASP A 205 -7.84 -11.20 -12.12
C ASP A 205 -7.49 -12.44 -11.27
N PHE A 206 -8.45 -13.38 -11.05
CA PHE A 206 -8.26 -14.43 -10.05
C PHE A 206 -8.61 -15.83 -10.54
N LEU A 207 -7.60 -16.73 -10.58
CA LEU A 207 -7.82 -18.16 -10.86
C LEU A 207 -8.25 -18.93 -9.61
N SER A 208 -9.20 -19.81 -9.77
CA SER A 208 -9.78 -20.64 -8.71
C SER A 208 -9.22 -22.05 -8.74
N THR A 209 -8.90 -22.61 -7.57
CA THR A 209 -8.36 -23.95 -7.43
C THR A 209 -9.38 -24.89 -6.77
N GLY A 210 -9.41 -26.16 -7.21
CA GLY A 210 -10.16 -27.24 -6.59
C GLY A 210 -9.37 -27.90 -5.46
N THR A 211 -10.06 -28.44 -4.47
CA THR A 211 -9.39 -29.20 -3.40
C THR A 211 -9.19 -30.65 -3.83
N ARG A 212 -7.94 -31.11 -3.87
CA ARG A 212 -7.58 -32.51 -4.15
C ARG A 212 -8.00 -33.39 -2.96
N LYS A 213 -8.69 -34.52 -3.24
CA LYS A 213 -9.04 -35.58 -2.24
C LYS A 213 -8.51 -36.93 -2.71
N GLU A 214 -7.66 -37.53 -1.90
CA GLU A 214 -6.96 -38.77 -2.29
C GLU A 214 -7.78 -40.07 -2.29
N LYS A 215 -8.98 -40.12 -1.74
CA LYS A 215 -9.70 -41.41 -1.55
C LYS A 215 -11.24 -41.36 -1.56
N THR A 216 -11.88 -40.46 -2.27
CA THR A 216 -13.36 -40.47 -2.38
C THR A 216 -13.80 -41.01 -3.72
N LYS A 217 -14.89 -41.83 -3.76
CA LYS A 217 -15.57 -42.23 -5.01
C LYS A 217 -16.06 -40.96 -5.70
N GLY A 218 -15.62 -40.74 -6.93
CA GLY A 218 -16.09 -39.59 -7.71
C GLY A 218 -17.40 -39.93 -8.43
N ASP A 219 -18.31 -38.98 -8.48
CA ASP A 219 -19.65 -39.12 -9.05
C ASP A 219 -19.75 -38.56 -10.50
N GLY A 220 -18.64 -38.29 -11.16
CA GLY A 220 -18.62 -37.77 -12.54
C GLY A 220 -17.24 -37.80 -13.19
N ASN A 221 -17.24 -37.78 -14.51
CA ASN A 221 -16.01 -37.64 -15.30
C ASN A 221 -15.69 -36.14 -15.50
N LEU A 222 -14.43 -35.77 -15.25
CA LEU A 222 -13.92 -34.51 -15.70
C LEU A 222 -13.65 -34.58 -17.21
N GLY A 223 -14.37 -33.81 -17.97
CA GLY A 223 -13.88 -33.39 -19.29
C GLY A 223 -12.54 -32.67 -19.11
N SER A 224 -11.71 -32.64 -20.16
CA SER A 224 -10.39 -32.02 -20.10
C SER A 224 -10.44 -30.61 -19.54
N VAL A 225 -9.74 -30.37 -18.43
CA VAL A 225 -9.52 -29.01 -17.91
C VAL A 225 -8.62 -28.27 -18.90
N PRO A 226 -9.05 -27.19 -19.57
CA PRO A 226 -8.23 -26.54 -20.56
C PRO A 226 -7.04 -25.86 -19.91
N GLY A 227 -5.84 -26.38 -20.13
CA GLY A 227 -4.59 -25.62 -20.15
C GLY A 227 -3.97 -25.11 -18.86
N TYR A 228 -4.66 -25.15 -17.71
CA TYR A 228 -4.13 -24.75 -16.42
C TYR A 228 -3.98 -25.97 -15.52
N ASP A 229 -2.74 -26.43 -15.31
CA ASP A 229 -2.54 -27.76 -14.71
C ASP A 229 -2.84 -27.79 -13.21
N ALA A 230 -2.03 -27.13 -12.41
CA ALA A 230 -2.19 -27.16 -10.97
C ALA A 230 -1.45 -26.01 -10.29
N ASP A 231 -1.87 -25.67 -9.06
CA ASP A 231 -1.11 -24.77 -8.19
C ASP A 231 0.15 -25.46 -7.62
N ALA A 232 0.95 -24.72 -6.88
CA ALA A 232 2.18 -25.22 -6.25
C ALA A 232 1.96 -26.42 -5.30
N SER A 233 0.74 -26.60 -4.81
CA SER A 233 0.33 -27.72 -3.94
C SER A 233 -0.26 -28.90 -4.72
N GLY A 234 -0.28 -28.82 -6.05
CA GLY A 234 -0.84 -29.83 -6.94
C GLY A 234 -2.37 -29.81 -7.00
N ASN A 235 -3.04 -28.73 -6.53
CA ASN A 235 -4.48 -28.58 -6.69
C ASN A 235 -4.78 -28.06 -8.11
N PRO A 236 -5.73 -28.65 -8.84
CA PRO A 236 -6.06 -28.22 -10.18
C PRO A 236 -6.71 -26.85 -10.21
N ILE A 237 -6.37 -26.05 -11.21
CA ILE A 237 -7.05 -24.80 -11.50
C ILE A 237 -8.35 -25.12 -12.21
N ILE A 238 -9.47 -24.78 -11.61
CA ILE A 238 -10.81 -25.23 -12.01
C ILE A 238 -11.71 -24.14 -12.58
N GLY A 239 -11.29 -22.89 -12.49
CA GLY A 239 -12.10 -21.78 -12.96
C GLY A 239 -11.48 -20.43 -12.72
N ASN A 240 -12.28 -19.39 -12.96
CA ASN A 240 -11.94 -18.00 -12.69
C ASN A 240 -13.12 -17.34 -11.96
N ARG A 241 -12.83 -16.52 -10.95
CA ARG A 241 -13.87 -15.81 -10.16
C ARG A 241 -14.63 -14.75 -10.94
N GLY A 242 -14.20 -14.46 -12.16
CA GLY A 242 -14.79 -13.47 -13.04
C GLY A 242 -14.16 -12.08 -12.86
N ASN A 243 -14.83 -11.07 -13.38
CA ASN A 243 -14.36 -9.69 -13.34
C ASN A 243 -14.52 -9.12 -11.93
N LYS A 244 -13.48 -8.52 -11.39
CA LYS A 244 -13.54 -7.82 -10.10
C LYS A 244 -13.98 -6.38 -10.31
N TYR A 245 -15.29 -6.15 -10.24
CA TYR A 245 -15.86 -4.80 -10.22
C TYR A 245 -15.38 -4.06 -8.97
N VAL A 246 -14.94 -2.82 -9.14
CA VAL A 246 -14.49 -1.95 -8.06
C VAL A 246 -15.12 -0.58 -8.16
N MET A 247 -15.50 -0.03 -7.01
CA MET A 247 -15.87 1.36 -6.83
C MET A 247 -15.07 1.96 -5.67
N SER A 248 -14.40 3.07 -5.89
CA SER A 248 -13.82 3.91 -4.84
C SER A 248 -14.36 5.32 -4.92
N GLU A 249 -14.53 5.94 -3.76
CA GLU A 249 -14.97 7.33 -3.61
C GLU A 249 -14.26 7.95 -2.41
N SER A 250 -13.68 9.13 -2.60
CA SER A 250 -13.04 9.88 -1.52
C SER A 250 -13.41 11.34 -1.63
N TYR A 251 -13.69 11.97 -0.49
CA TYR A 251 -13.90 13.41 -0.42
C TYR A 251 -13.40 13.96 0.90
N GLY A 252 -13.14 15.24 0.92
CA GLY A 252 -12.66 15.86 2.13
C GLY A 252 -12.47 17.36 2.00
N PHE A 253 -12.03 17.93 3.10
CA PHE A 253 -11.69 19.35 3.15
C PHE A 253 -10.50 19.59 4.08
N ASN A 254 -9.84 20.73 3.87
CA ASN A 254 -8.81 21.22 4.77
C ASN A 254 -9.04 22.70 5.08
N MET A 255 -8.64 23.11 6.29
CA MET A 255 -8.63 24.50 6.73
C MET A 255 -7.34 24.79 7.46
N GLY A 256 -6.69 25.89 7.10
CA GLY A 256 -5.46 26.34 7.74
C GLY A 256 -5.57 27.79 8.17
N TYR A 257 -5.24 28.09 9.42
CA TYR A 257 -5.21 29.45 9.95
C TYR A 257 -3.78 29.81 10.39
N SER A 258 -3.23 30.87 9.82
CA SER A 258 -1.93 31.43 10.19
C SER A 258 -2.16 32.54 11.26
N PHE A 259 -1.74 32.27 12.50
CA PHE A 259 -1.82 33.27 13.56
C PHE A 259 -0.92 34.47 13.24
N ASN A 260 0.25 34.15 12.70
CA ASN A 260 1.25 35.06 12.16
C ASN A 260 2.09 34.31 11.08
N ASP A 261 3.19 34.89 10.61
CA ASP A 261 4.03 34.31 9.56
C ASP A 261 4.72 32.98 9.97
N ASP A 262 4.90 32.78 11.28
CA ASP A 262 5.60 31.63 11.83
C ASP A 262 4.65 30.51 12.32
N GLN A 263 3.42 30.85 12.72
CA GLN A 263 2.53 29.95 13.42
C GLN A 263 1.28 29.63 12.60
N LYS A 264 1.04 28.35 12.37
CA LYS A 264 -0.09 27.85 11.58
C LYS A 264 -0.72 26.64 12.24
N LEU A 265 -2.06 26.64 12.33
CA LEU A 265 -2.89 25.49 12.65
C LEU A 265 -3.57 25.00 11.37
N THR A 266 -3.55 23.70 11.12
CA THR A 266 -4.20 23.09 9.95
C THR A 266 -5.03 21.91 10.40
N TYR A 267 -6.31 21.89 10.00
CA TYR A 267 -7.20 20.76 10.15
C TYR A 267 -7.50 20.16 8.78
N LYS A 268 -7.55 18.83 8.70
CA LYS A 268 -7.94 18.08 7.49
C LYS A 268 -8.91 16.97 7.85
N TYR A 269 -9.88 16.78 6.99
CA TYR A 269 -10.84 15.68 7.03
C TYR A 269 -10.84 14.97 5.69
N THR A 270 -10.85 13.64 5.73
CA THR A 270 -11.02 12.78 4.55
C THR A 270 -11.96 11.64 4.90
N HIS A 271 -13.01 11.49 4.09
CA HIS A 271 -13.82 10.28 4.03
C HIS A 271 -13.42 9.49 2.79
N SER A 272 -13.31 8.17 2.93
CA SER A 272 -13.05 7.30 1.78
C SER A 272 -13.87 6.01 1.88
N ASN A 273 -14.40 5.60 0.73
CA ASN A 273 -15.12 4.35 0.52
C ASN A 273 -14.43 3.50 -0.54
N TYR A 274 -14.43 2.19 -0.34
CA TYR A 274 -13.99 1.21 -1.31
C TYR A 274 -14.90 0.00 -1.27
N ALA A 275 -15.46 -0.40 -2.42
CA ALA A 275 -16.32 -1.57 -2.53
C ALA A 275 -15.92 -2.42 -3.74
N TRP A 276 -15.99 -3.73 -3.59
CA TRP A 276 -15.72 -4.67 -4.67
C TRP A 276 -16.72 -5.83 -4.69
N ARG A 277 -16.88 -6.41 -5.88
CA ARG A 277 -17.62 -7.66 -6.09
C ARG A 277 -17.12 -8.36 -7.33
N TYR A 278 -17.22 -9.66 -7.36
CA TYR A 278 -16.93 -10.45 -8.55
C TYR A 278 -18.20 -10.68 -9.38
N THR A 279 -18.08 -10.55 -10.71
CA THR A 279 -19.14 -10.76 -11.69
C THR A 279 -18.67 -11.73 -12.75
N ASP A 280 -19.59 -12.45 -13.39
CA ASP A 280 -19.32 -13.35 -14.50
C ASP A 280 -18.26 -14.42 -14.21
N PRO A 281 -18.38 -15.18 -13.09
CA PRO A 281 -17.48 -16.26 -12.78
C PRO A 281 -17.58 -17.35 -13.85
N VAL A 282 -16.48 -18.09 -14.07
CA VAL A 282 -16.39 -19.15 -15.08
C VAL A 282 -15.88 -20.43 -14.45
N SER A 283 -16.60 -21.54 -14.63
CA SER A 283 -16.07 -22.87 -14.36
C SER A 283 -15.40 -23.44 -15.61
N PHE A 284 -14.17 -23.91 -15.49
CA PHE A 284 -13.47 -24.61 -16.58
C PHE A 284 -13.93 -26.09 -16.67
N LEU A 285 -14.64 -26.55 -15.66
CA LEU A 285 -15.15 -27.92 -15.59
C LEU A 285 -16.45 -28.00 -16.37
N LYS A 286 -16.56 -29.00 -17.25
CA LYS A 286 -17.71 -29.22 -18.10
C LYS A 286 -18.24 -30.64 -17.93
N ASP A 287 -19.58 -30.82 -18.01
CA ASP A 287 -20.21 -32.13 -18.16
C ASP A 287 -20.11 -32.62 -19.62
N ASP A 288 -20.61 -33.85 -19.88
CA ASP A 288 -20.59 -34.46 -21.21
C ASP A 288 -21.43 -33.69 -22.25
N ASN A 289 -22.32 -32.78 -21.80
CA ASN A 289 -23.12 -31.90 -22.66
C ASN A 289 -22.49 -30.51 -22.84
N GLY A 290 -21.31 -30.28 -22.22
CA GLY A 290 -20.60 -28.97 -22.30
C GLY A 290 -21.09 -27.92 -21.30
N ASN A 291 -22.02 -28.27 -20.35
CA ASN A 291 -22.48 -27.36 -19.31
C ASN A 291 -21.42 -27.18 -18.20
N GLU A 292 -21.36 -26.02 -17.61
CA GLU A 292 -20.44 -25.71 -16.52
C GLU A 292 -20.82 -26.48 -15.23
N ILE A 293 -19.82 -27.10 -14.60
CA ILE A 293 -19.98 -27.80 -13.33
C ILE A 293 -19.53 -26.87 -12.20
N TRP A 294 -20.41 -26.64 -11.23
CA TRP A 294 -20.19 -25.75 -10.10
C TRP A 294 -20.11 -26.46 -8.75
N HIS A 295 -20.49 -27.74 -8.71
CA HIS A 295 -20.54 -28.53 -7.48
C HIS A 295 -20.36 -30.02 -7.78
N GLY A 296 -19.65 -30.75 -6.91
CA GLY A 296 -19.54 -32.21 -6.95
C GLY A 296 -18.15 -32.71 -6.58
N ASN A 297 -18.04 -34.04 -6.48
CA ASN A 297 -16.75 -34.73 -6.39
C ASN A 297 -16.45 -35.32 -7.77
N LEU A 298 -15.49 -34.75 -8.46
CA LEU A 298 -15.18 -35.07 -9.86
C LEU A 298 -13.92 -35.91 -9.94
N LYS A 299 -13.95 -36.98 -10.73
CA LYS A 299 -12.78 -37.85 -10.94
C LYS A 299 -12.00 -37.37 -12.16
N ASN A 300 -10.75 -37.09 -11.97
CA ASN A 300 -9.85 -36.77 -13.07
C ASN A 300 -9.45 -38.01 -13.87
N THR A 301 -9.03 -37.86 -15.11
CA THR A 301 -8.55 -38.94 -15.99
C THR A 301 -7.41 -39.77 -15.40
N ASN A 302 -6.59 -39.17 -14.50
CA ASN A 302 -5.53 -39.84 -13.74
C ASN A 302 -6.04 -40.56 -12.45
N GLY A 303 -7.36 -40.60 -12.20
CA GLY A 303 -7.98 -41.24 -11.02
C GLY A 303 -8.01 -40.38 -9.76
N THR A 304 -7.49 -39.13 -9.77
CA THR A 304 -7.59 -38.21 -8.64
C THR A 304 -8.98 -37.61 -8.54
N THR A 305 -9.54 -37.54 -7.32
CA THR A 305 -10.82 -36.87 -7.07
C THR A 305 -10.64 -35.44 -6.65
N ILE A 306 -11.44 -34.53 -7.20
CA ILE A 306 -11.46 -33.11 -6.91
C ILE A 306 -12.81 -32.75 -6.33
N ALA A 307 -12.83 -32.14 -5.14
CA ALA A 307 -14.04 -31.57 -4.59
C ALA A 307 -14.21 -30.13 -5.07
N VAL A 308 -15.35 -29.87 -5.71
CA VAL A 308 -15.73 -28.56 -6.25
C VAL A 308 -16.97 -28.06 -5.55
N THR A 309 -16.97 -26.83 -5.12
CA THR A 309 -18.15 -26.14 -4.58
C THR A 309 -18.20 -24.72 -5.15
N PRO A 310 -19.36 -24.07 -5.17
CA PRO A 310 -19.45 -22.66 -5.53
C PRO A 310 -18.49 -21.77 -4.71
N TYR A 311 -18.21 -22.12 -3.47
CA TYR A 311 -17.25 -21.42 -2.62
C TYR A 311 -15.83 -21.36 -3.21
N ASN A 312 -15.41 -22.38 -3.97
CA ASN A 312 -14.10 -22.39 -4.63
C ASN A 312 -14.06 -21.45 -5.84
N LEU A 313 -15.20 -21.33 -6.55
CA LEU A 313 -15.30 -20.65 -7.85
C LEU A 313 -15.78 -19.21 -7.76
N LEU A 314 -16.47 -18.84 -6.68
CA LEU A 314 -17.00 -17.49 -6.52
C LEU A 314 -16.07 -16.61 -5.68
N GLY A 315 -15.96 -15.36 -6.08
CA GLY A 315 -15.28 -14.33 -5.30
C GLY A 315 -16.17 -13.77 -4.19
N ASN A 316 -15.56 -13.10 -3.24
CA ASN A 316 -16.25 -12.39 -2.18
C ASN A 316 -16.76 -11.01 -2.65
N ASN A 317 -17.69 -10.45 -1.89
CA ASN A 317 -18.05 -9.03 -2.01
C ASN A 317 -17.58 -8.33 -0.75
N GLY A 318 -16.98 -7.15 -0.89
CA GLY A 318 -16.48 -6.42 0.26
C GLY A 318 -16.78 -4.94 0.21
N TRP A 319 -16.64 -4.33 1.38
CA TRP A 319 -16.81 -2.90 1.57
C TRP A 319 -15.88 -2.42 2.69
N ARG A 320 -15.18 -1.32 2.43
CA ARG A 320 -14.37 -0.58 3.40
C ARG A 320 -14.77 0.89 3.38
N ALA A 321 -14.78 1.52 4.53
CA ALA A 321 -14.96 2.97 4.66
C ALA A 321 -14.25 3.47 5.91
N TYR A 322 -13.55 4.59 5.79
CA TYR A 322 -12.96 5.27 6.94
C TYR A 322 -13.27 6.76 6.93
N ASP A 323 -13.25 7.33 8.13
CA ASP A 323 -13.17 8.75 8.41
C ASP A 323 -11.81 9.06 9.03
N MET A 324 -11.07 9.99 8.43
CA MET A 324 -9.76 10.42 8.90
C MET A 324 -9.79 11.90 9.27
N HIS A 325 -9.29 12.21 10.45
CA HIS A 325 -9.12 13.57 10.96
C HIS A 325 -7.66 13.82 11.30
N SER A 326 -7.14 14.96 10.93
CA SER A 326 -5.77 15.37 11.20
C SER A 326 -5.75 16.83 11.64
N LEU A 327 -5.15 17.12 12.78
CA LEU A 327 -4.92 18.47 13.29
C LEU A 327 -3.43 18.67 13.50
N THR A 328 -2.84 19.64 12.80
CA THR A 328 -1.41 19.91 12.84
C THR A 328 -1.13 21.36 13.21
N TYR A 329 -0.32 21.57 14.22
CA TYR A 329 0.22 22.88 14.59
C TYR A 329 1.71 22.95 14.24
N ASN A 330 2.11 24.03 13.59
CA ASN A 330 3.50 24.32 13.25
C ASN A 330 3.88 25.72 13.74
N ASP A 331 4.99 25.82 14.49
CA ASP A 331 5.62 27.07 14.88
C ASP A 331 7.06 27.11 14.31
N GLN A 332 7.24 27.87 13.23
CA GLN A 332 8.51 27.98 12.52
C GLN A 332 9.57 28.71 13.33
N LYS A 333 9.16 29.70 14.15
CA LYS A 333 10.07 30.50 14.99
C LYS A 333 10.61 29.65 16.15
N ASN A 334 9.74 29.00 16.89
CA ASN A 334 10.10 28.18 18.04
C ASN A 334 10.48 26.74 17.65
N LYS A 335 10.34 26.39 16.37
CA LYS A 335 10.63 25.06 15.82
C LYS A 335 9.84 23.95 16.55
N VAL A 336 8.55 24.21 16.82
CA VAL A 336 7.62 23.26 17.43
C VAL A 336 6.69 22.71 16.36
N HIS A 337 6.50 21.42 16.40
CA HIS A 337 5.50 20.70 15.59
C HIS A 337 4.65 19.84 16.53
N ALA A 338 3.32 19.91 16.39
CA ALA A 338 2.41 19.02 17.08
C ALA A 338 1.37 18.49 16.09
N HIS A 339 1.05 17.21 16.21
CA HIS A 339 0.09 16.51 15.37
C HIS A 339 -0.85 15.69 16.25
N PHE A 340 -2.15 15.73 15.94
CA PHE A 340 -3.16 14.81 16.45
C PHE A 340 -3.89 14.20 15.26
N GLY A 341 -4.06 12.90 15.28
CA GLY A 341 -4.70 12.14 14.23
C GLY A 341 -5.74 11.15 14.77
N LEU A 342 -6.75 10.89 13.96
CA LEU A 342 -7.78 9.90 14.20
C LEU A 342 -8.17 9.26 12.89
N THR A 343 -8.13 7.93 12.82
CA THR A 343 -8.68 7.14 11.70
C THR A 343 -9.70 6.16 12.26
N ASP A 344 -10.92 6.21 11.75
CA ASP A 344 -12.04 5.35 12.17
C ASP A 344 -12.55 4.55 10.97
N TYR A 345 -12.20 3.26 10.89
CA TYR A 345 -12.75 2.34 9.90
C TYR A 345 -14.16 1.93 10.32
N THR A 346 -15.14 2.70 9.86
CA THR A 346 -16.58 2.51 10.18
C THR A 346 -17.17 1.29 9.48
N LYS A 347 -16.59 0.91 8.35
CA LYS A 347 -16.90 -0.32 7.62
C LYS A 347 -15.59 -0.95 7.16
N ASP A 348 -15.41 -2.20 7.44
CA ASP A 348 -14.36 -3.05 6.89
C ASP A 348 -14.85 -4.48 6.94
N GLY A 349 -14.79 -5.18 5.81
CA GLY A 349 -15.17 -6.57 5.76
C GLY A 349 -15.70 -7.04 4.42
N TYR A 350 -16.16 -8.28 4.42
CA TYR A 350 -16.63 -8.97 3.23
C TYR A 350 -17.69 -10.03 3.55
N THR A 351 -18.39 -10.46 2.51
CA THR A 351 -19.34 -11.57 2.53
C THR A 351 -18.86 -12.68 1.62
N TYR A 352 -19.07 -13.94 2.04
CA TYR A 352 -18.80 -15.13 1.25
C TYR A 352 -20.04 -16.02 1.15
N ILE A 353 -20.12 -16.77 0.07
CA ILE A 353 -21.07 -17.88 -0.04
C ILE A 353 -20.71 -18.98 0.97
N SER A 354 -21.73 -19.63 1.52
CA SER A 354 -21.51 -20.82 2.37
C SER A 354 -20.91 -21.98 1.57
N SER A 355 -19.89 -22.64 2.12
CA SER A 355 -19.34 -23.87 1.52
C SER A 355 -20.33 -25.03 1.43
N LYS A 356 -21.48 -24.92 2.09
CA LYS A 356 -22.58 -25.91 2.05
C LYS A 356 -23.53 -25.66 0.87
N ASN A 357 -23.44 -24.53 0.20
CA ASN A 357 -24.30 -24.24 -0.95
C ASN A 357 -23.89 -25.09 -2.16
N THR A 358 -24.89 -25.59 -2.87
CA THR A 358 -24.72 -26.30 -4.15
C THR A 358 -24.99 -25.41 -5.35
N GLY A 359 -25.71 -24.29 -5.15
CA GLY A 359 -25.99 -23.28 -6.16
C GLY A 359 -25.19 -21.99 -5.91
N LEU A 360 -25.29 -21.04 -6.83
CA LEU A 360 -24.52 -19.77 -6.82
C LEU A 360 -25.11 -18.69 -5.89
N GLU A 361 -26.30 -18.91 -5.36
CA GLU A 361 -27.06 -17.98 -4.52
C GLU A 361 -27.29 -18.58 -3.13
N GLY A 362 -27.82 -17.78 -2.20
CA GLY A 362 -28.30 -18.23 -0.91
C GLY A 362 -27.41 -17.83 0.27
N ALA A 363 -27.42 -18.68 1.29
CA ALA A 363 -26.76 -18.41 2.57
C ALA A 363 -25.26 -18.20 2.44
N GLY A 364 -24.71 -17.41 3.35
CA GLY A 364 -23.29 -17.15 3.41
C GLY A 364 -22.82 -16.72 4.79
N THR A 365 -21.61 -16.22 4.86
CA THR A 365 -21.03 -15.61 6.05
C THR A 365 -20.64 -14.17 5.78
N LYS A 366 -20.76 -13.33 6.80
CA LYS A 366 -20.23 -11.98 6.82
C LYS A 366 -19.13 -11.89 7.87
N SER A 367 -17.96 -11.40 7.43
CA SER A 367 -16.86 -11.02 8.30
C SER A 367 -16.73 -9.49 8.31
N SER A 368 -16.61 -8.90 9.48
CA SER A 368 -16.48 -7.45 9.66
C SER A 368 -15.35 -7.15 10.63
N TYR A 369 -14.54 -6.13 10.33
CA TYR A 369 -13.30 -5.78 11.03
C TYR A 369 -13.23 -4.29 11.40
N PRO A 370 -14.24 -3.69 12.05
CA PRO A 370 -14.16 -2.28 12.42
C PRO A 370 -12.93 -2.05 13.29
N SER A 371 -12.21 -1.00 12.99
CA SER A 371 -11.00 -0.63 13.71
C SER A 371 -10.87 0.88 13.85
N LYS A 372 -10.14 1.31 14.89
CA LYS A 372 -9.96 2.72 15.18
C LYS A 372 -8.57 2.95 15.71
N SER A 373 -7.90 3.97 15.19
CA SER A 373 -6.58 4.42 15.61
C SER A 373 -6.61 5.91 15.91
N TRP A 374 -5.96 6.32 16.97
CA TRP A 374 -5.65 7.73 17.19
C TRP A 374 -4.25 7.90 17.76
N ASP A 375 -3.61 8.99 17.39
CA ASP A 375 -2.25 9.30 17.79
C ASP A 375 -2.06 10.79 18.07
N PHE A 376 -1.08 11.06 18.90
CA PHE A 376 -0.58 12.40 19.19
C PHE A 376 0.94 12.37 19.17
N ASP A 377 1.52 13.36 18.51
CA ASP A 377 2.97 13.57 18.49
C ASP A 377 3.28 15.04 18.68
N ILE A 378 4.25 15.33 19.53
CA ILE A 378 4.78 16.68 19.70
C ILE A 378 6.31 16.64 19.72
N ASN A 379 6.93 17.55 18.97
CA ASN A 379 8.37 17.67 18.97
C ASN A 379 8.83 19.12 18.89
N LYS A 380 10.05 19.34 19.34
CA LYS A 380 10.74 20.62 19.25
C LYS A 380 12.19 20.43 18.84
N ARG A 381 12.68 21.37 18.09
CA ARG A 381 14.07 21.45 17.64
C ARG A 381 14.78 22.66 18.22
N TRP A 382 16.01 22.42 18.64
CA TRP A 382 16.95 23.47 19.09
C TRP A 382 18.22 23.41 18.24
N THR A 383 18.81 24.56 17.97
CA THR A 383 20.11 24.65 17.30
C THR A 383 21.04 25.53 18.15
N TRP A 384 22.19 24.98 18.52
CA TRP A 384 23.23 25.70 19.21
C TRP A 384 24.62 25.24 18.75
N GLY A 385 25.42 26.16 18.29
CA GLY A 385 26.72 25.83 17.69
C GLY A 385 26.59 24.83 16.55
N ALA A 386 27.34 23.74 16.65
CA ALA A 386 27.34 22.65 15.65
C ALA A 386 26.24 21.66 15.80
N HIS A 387 25.35 21.77 16.80
CA HIS A 387 24.32 20.80 17.14
C HIS A 387 22.92 21.26 16.76
N THR A 388 22.15 20.34 16.21
CA THR A 388 20.70 20.51 15.99
C THR A 388 19.99 19.32 16.63
N VAL A 389 19.41 19.55 17.81
CA VAL A 389 18.73 18.53 18.60
C VAL A 389 17.24 18.58 18.38
N LEU A 390 16.65 17.45 18.07
CA LEU A 390 15.22 17.18 18.00
C LEU A 390 14.84 16.31 19.19
N ALA A 391 13.87 16.74 19.99
CA ALA A 391 13.27 15.90 21.03
C ALA A 391 11.75 15.91 20.89
N GLY A 392 11.13 14.78 21.20
CA GLY A 392 9.68 14.67 21.13
C GLY A 392 9.11 13.55 21.95
N ALA A 393 7.77 13.58 22.03
CA ALA A 393 6.96 12.57 22.69
C ALA A 393 5.78 12.19 21.79
N SER A 394 5.37 10.93 21.85
CA SER A 394 4.18 10.47 21.15
C SER A 394 3.34 9.55 22.02
N TYR A 395 2.05 9.52 21.70
CA TYR A 395 1.05 8.60 22.26
C TYR A 395 0.22 8.05 21.12
N GLY A 396 -0.14 6.77 21.16
CA GLY A 396 -1.06 6.13 20.22
C GLY A 396 -1.94 5.09 20.90
N GLU A 397 -3.13 4.87 20.36
CA GLU A 397 -4.04 3.81 20.79
C GLU A 397 -4.73 3.22 19.57
N ASP A 398 -4.68 1.91 19.46
CA ASP A 398 -5.35 1.11 18.44
C ASP A 398 -6.45 0.26 19.08
N ARG A 399 -7.58 0.15 18.37
CA ARG A 399 -8.68 -0.75 18.72
C ARG A 399 -9.10 -1.56 17.51
N PHE A 400 -9.44 -2.81 17.74
CA PHE A 400 -9.91 -3.75 16.72
C PHE A 400 -10.99 -4.66 17.29
N ASP A 401 -12.04 -4.92 16.49
CA ASP A 401 -13.10 -5.89 16.75
C ASP A 401 -13.40 -6.68 15.48
N GLN A 402 -13.25 -8.00 15.47
CA GLN A 402 -13.74 -8.86 14.40
C GLN A 402 -15.06 -9.49 14.79
N LYS A 403 -16.00 -9.59 13.83
CA LYS A 403 -17.27 -10.27 13.98
C LYS A 403 -17.56 -11.12 12.75
N VAL A 404 -17.86 -12.41 12.96
CA VAL A 404 -18.24 -13.34 11.89
C VAL A 404 -19.57 -14.00 12.23
N TYR A 405 -20.53 -13.96 11.32
CA TYR A 405 -21.85 -14.56 11.50
C TYR A 405 -22.46 -14.99 10.17
N ASP A 406 -23.41 -15.93 10.23
CA ASP A 406 -24.11 -16.44 9.06
C ASP A 406 -25.21 -15.48 8.64
N ILE A 407 -25.36 -15.33 7.31
CA ILE A 407 -26.35 -14.47 6.66
C ILE A 407 -27.17 -15.27 5.65
N THR A 408 -28.39 -14.80 5.37
CA THR A 408 -29.32 -15.51 4.48
C THR A 408 -29.00 -15.33 3.00
N ASN A 409 -28.33 -14.21 2.62
CA ASN A 409 -27.91 -13.96 1.25
C ASN A 409 -26.51 -13.31 1.23
N TRP A 410 -25.52 -14.03 0.75
CA TRP A 410 -24.13 -13.58 0.70
C TRP A 410 -23.87 -12.43 -0.27
N ARG A 411 -24.72 -12.24 -1.28
CA ARG A 411 -24.56 -11.12 -2.23
C ARG A 411 -24.95 -9.76 -1.64
N LEU A 412 -25.64 -9.73 -0.49
CA LEU A 412 -26.15 -8.53 0.14
C LEU A 412 -25.36 -8.22 1.41
N TRP A 413 -24.68 -7.08 1.45
CA TRP A 413 -23.95 -6.61 2.63
C TRP A 413 -24.84 -6.49 3.87
N ASN A 414 -26.07 -6.04 3.70
CA ASN A 414 -27.06 -5.87 4.78
C ASN A 414 -28.04 -7.04 4.88
N SER A 415 -27.63 -8.23 4.45
CA SER A 415 -28.47 -9.44 4.55
C SER A 415 -28.81 -9.76 6.00
N SER A 416 -30.01 -10.31 6.21
CA SER A 416 -30.46 -10.77 7.52
C SER A 416 -29.55 -11.88 8.05
N ARG A 417 -29.36 -11.90 9.37
CA ARG A 417 -28.63 -13.00 10.05
C ARG A 417 -29.50 -14.26 10.05
N VAL A 418 -28.83 -15.41 9.94
CA VAL A 418 -29.49 -16.72 10.03
C VAL A 418 -29.88 -17.03 11.48
N ASP A 419 -29.01 -16.70 12.43
CA ASP A 419 -29.21 -16.90 13.87
C ASP A 419 -28.44 -15.83 14.68
N ASN A 420 -28.51 -15.90 16.00
CA ASN A 420 -27.81 -14.97 16.90
C ASN A 420 -26.37 -15.41 17.25
N LYS A 421 -25.87 -16.51 16.67
CA LYS A 421 -24.52 -17.00 16.94
C LYS A 421 -23.50 -16.13 16.21
N THR A 422 -22.55 -15.59 16.96
CA THR A 422 -21.45 -14.79 16.43
C THR A 422 -20.13 -15.39 16.89
N GLU A 423 -19.17 -15.44 16.01
CA GLU A 423 -17.76 -15.56 16.38
C GLU A 423 -17.21 -14.15 16.47
N THR A 424 -16.48 -13.83 17.53
CA THR A 424 -15.87 -12.50 17.67
C THR A 424 -14.54 -12.59 18.42
N HIS A 425 -13.62 -11.71 18.07
CA HIS A 425 -12.40 -11.47 18.85
C HIS A 425 -11.90 -10.05 18.61
N GLY A 426 -11.15 -9.55 19.55
CA GLY A 426 -10.64 -8.19 19.46
C GLY A 426 -9.90 -7.76 20.71
N GLY A 427 -9.51 -6.51 20.73
CA GLY A 427 -8.81 -5.89 21.85
C GLY A 427 -8.22 -4.56 21.47
N LYS A 428 -7.40 -4.04 22.37
CA LYS A 428 -6.77 -2.73 22.26
C LYS A 428 -5.27 -2.82 22.55
N ASP A 429 -4.53 -1.89 21.97
CA ASP A 429 -3.20 -1.55 22.46
C ASP A 429 -3.05 -0.04 22.64
N LYS A 430 -2.04 0.35 23.39
CA LYS A 430 -1.60 1.74 23.49
C LYS A 430 -0.10 1.81 23.63
N SER A 431 0.46 2.89 23.11
CA SER A 431 1.88 3.16 23.12
C SER A 431 2.20 4.56 23.65
N TYR A 432 3.31 4.65 24.37
CA TYR A 432 3.92 5.91 24.81
C TYR A 432 5.36 5.91 24.38
N ALA A 433 5.85 7.01 23.87
CA ALA A 433 7.25 7.08 23.49
C ALA A 433 7.89 8.45 23.73
N LEU A 434 9.18 8.38 24.00
CA LEU A 434 10.07 9.55 24.01
C LEU A 434 11.19 9.31 23.00
N TYR A 435 11.57 10.33 22.26
CA TYR A 435 12.66 10.26 21.30
C TYR A 435 13.54 11.51 21.32
N LEU A 436 14.81 11.29 21.01
CA LEU A 436 15.83 12.32 20.93
C LEU A 436 16.75 12.01 19.75
N GLN A 437 17.10 13.03 18.97
CA GLN A 437 18.13 12.94 17.92
C GLN A 437 18.97 14.21 17.91
N ASP A 438 20.29 14.06 17.89
CA ASP A 438 21.24 15.14 17.61
C ASP A 438 21.83 14.98 16.21
N LYS A 439 21.74 16.02 15.43
CA LYS A 439 22.51 16.22 14.20
C LYS A 439 23.71 17.10 14.56
N TRP A 440 24.88 16.51 14.62
CA TRP A 440 26.11 17.18 14.97
C TRP A 440 26.99 17.40 13.73
N SER A 441 27.17 18.66 13.33
CA SER A 441 28.05 19.08 12.26
C SER A 441 29.49 19.20 12.80
N ILE A 442 30.21 18.07 12.86
CA ILE A 442 31.56 17.96 13.43
C ILE A 442 32.53 18.89 12.71
N SER A 443 32.39 19.03 11.40
CA SER A 443 33.15 19.94 10.54
C SER A 443 32.35 20.30 9.28
N SER A 444 32.93 21.08 8.39
CA SER A 444 32.32 21.37 7.08
C SER A 444 32.13 20.13 6.18
N LYS A 445 32.82 19.01 6.50
CA LYS A 445 32.76 17.77 5.74
C LYS A 445 32.04 16.61 6.48
N TRP A 446 32.02 16.64 7.80
CA TRP A 446 31.50 15.54 8.60
C TRP A 446 30.25 15.95 9.38
N THR A 447 29.18 15.23 9.18
CA THR A 447 27.94 15.35 9.97
C THR A 447 27.56 13.96 10.52
N THR A 448 27.23 13.89 11.79
CA THR A 448 26.69 12.66 12.40
C THR A 448 25.28 12.90 12.91
N TYR A 449 24.49 11.82 12.88
CA TYR A 449 23.16 11.76 13.47
C TYR A 449 23.18 10.67 14.54
N ILE A 450 22.93 11.05 15.78
CA ILE A 450 22.90 10.16 16.93
C ILE A 450 21.53 10.31 17.57
N GLY A 451 20.77 9.23 17.63
CA GLY A 451 19.41 9.29 18.15
C GLY A 451 18.95 7.98 18.76
N GLY A 452 17.82 8.05 19.41
CA GLY A 452 17.13 6.90 19.95
C GLY A 452 15.72 7.24 20.39
N ARG A 453 14.91 6.21 20.42
CA ARG A 453 13.52 6.24 20.86
C ARG A 453 13.26 5.07 21.81
N TYR A 454 12.54 5.36 22.88
CA TYR A 454 12.00 4.33 23.76
C TYR A 454 10.48 4.33 23.65
N ASP A 455 9.92 3.20 23.30
CA ASP A 455 8.49 2.93 23.21
C ASP A 455 8.08 1.98 24.33
N HIS A 456 6.97 2.26 24.98
CA HIS A 456 6.29 1.36 25.92
C HIS A 456 4.90 1.05 25.39
N TYR A 457 4.61 -0.24 25.18
CA TYR A 457 3.33 -0.76 24.69
C TYR A 457 2.60 -1.50 25.80
N LYS A 458 1.26 -1.35 25.80
CA LYS A 458 0.37 -2.15 26.63
C LYS A 458 -0.78 -2.68 25.78
N LYS A 459 -0.93 -3.99 25.69
CA LYS A 459 -2.07 -4.72 25.12
C LYS A 459 -3.08 -4.98 26.23
N TYR A 460 -4.38 -4.70 25.98
CA TYR A 460 -5.42 -4.78 27.01
C TYR A 460 -6.81 -4.94 26.41
N ASP A 461 -7.81 -5.25 27.25
CA ASP A 461 -9.21 -5.50 26.87
C ASP A 461 -9.34 -6.56 25.77
N GLY A 462 -8.42 -7.54 25.76
CA GLY A 462 -8.45 -8.66 24.80
C GLY A 462 -9.58 -9.64 25.10
N TYR A 463 -10.26 -10.12 24.05
CA TYR A 463 -11.33 -11.10 24.19
C TYR A 463 -11.50 -11.96 22.93
N GLY A 464 -12.12 -13.12 23.10
CA GLY A 464 -12.51 -14.01 22.01
C GLY A 464 -13.75 -14.81 22.33
N GLN A 465 -14.56 -15.12 21.32
CA GLN A 465 -15.78 -15.92 21.42
C GLN A 465 -15.91 -16.79 20.17
N LEU A 466 -15.93 -18.09 20.35
CA LEU A 466 -16.31 -19.01 19.27
C LEU A 466 -17.83 -19.05 19.13
N LYS A 467 -18.30 -19.43 17.96
CA LYS A 467 -19.73 -19.46 17.61
C LYS A 467 -20.55 -20.29 18.60
N GLY A 468 -21.47 -19.66 19.31
CA GLY A 468 -22.33 -20.31 20.31
C GLY A 468 -21.62 -20.69 21.62
N LYS A 469 -20.45 -20.12 21.92
CA LYS A 469 -19.72 -20.25 23.17
C LYS A 469 -19.72 -18.92 23.95
N ASP A 470 -19.32 -18.99 25.20
CA ASP A 470 -19.15 -17.79 26.04
C ASP A 470 -17.93 -16.97 25.62
N VAL A 471 -17.95 -15.70 25.96
CA VAL A 471 -16.79 -14.79 25.74
C VAL A 471 -15.67 -15.18 26.68
N LYS A 472 -14.47 -15.34 26.14
CA LYS A 472 -13.24 -15.60 26.88
C LYS A 472 -12.42 -14.31 26.91
N PRO A 473 -12.14 -13.71 28.07
CA PRO A 473 -11.20 -12.61 28.20
C PRO A 473 -9.75 -13.12 28.07
N PHE A 474 -8.83 -12.22 27.67
CA PHE A 474 -7.40 -12.48 27.62
C PHE A 474 -6.66 -11.49 28.52
N ASP A 475 -5.56 -11.94 29.09
CA ASP A 475 -4.72 -11.14 29.97
C ASP A 475 -4.07 -9.96 29.25
N SER A 476 -3.84 -8.87 29.99
CA SER A 476 -3.09 -7.73 29.51
C SER A 476 -1.59 -8.03 29.54
N ALA A 477 -0.85 -7.56 28.54
CA ALA A 477 0.60 -7.68 28.50
C ALA A 477 1.25 -6.34 28.13
N SER A 478 2.49 -6.14 28.57
CA SER A 478 3.25 -4.91 28.27
C SER A 478 4.67 -5.26 27.90
N TYR A 479 5.28 -4.43 27.06
CA TYR A 479 6.70 -4.52 26.70
C TYR A 479 7.28 -3.14 26.42
N GLY A 480 8.60 -3.02 26.57
CA GLY A 480 9.35 -1.83 26.21
C GLY A 480 10.32 -2.14 25.08
N GLN A 481 10.53 -1.19 24.17
CA GLN A 481 11.46 -1.32 23.05
C GLN A 481 12.30 -0.06 22.89
N PHE A 482 13.62 -0.25 22.82
CA PHE A 482 14.55 0.84 22.49
C PHE A 482 15.07 0.70 21.07
N SER A 483 15.01 1.79 20.32
CA SER A 483 15.41 1.89 18.92
C SER A 483 16.51 2.94 18.75
N PRO A 484 17.79 2.57 18.81
CA PRO A 484 18.92 3.47 18.52
C PRO A 484 19.07 3.71 17.02
N LYS A 485 19.63 4.88 16.67
CA LYS A 485 20.09 5.21 15.32
C LYS A 485 21.40 5.95 15.37
N LEU A 486 22.33 5.54 14.51
CA LEU A 486 23.59 6.21 14.25
C LEU A 486 23.77 6.36 12.75
N ALA A 487 24.07 7.57 12.28
CA ALA A 487 24.44 7.76 10.89
C ALA A 487 25.59 8.79 10.79
N LEU A 488 26.45 8.58 9.81
CA LEU A 488 27.57 9.42 9.51
C LEU A 488 27.51 9.82 8.05
N ASP A 489 27.51 11.10 7.76
CA ASP A 489 27.58 11.69 6.43
C ASP A 489 28.94 12.35 6.22
N TYR A 490 29.57 12.05 5.08
CA TYR A 490 30.84 12.63 4.68
C TYR A 490 30.73 13.34 3.33
N LYS A 491 30.85 14.64 3.36
CA LYS A 491 30.91 15.47 2.16
C LYS A 491 32.32 15.38 1.55
N LEU A 492 32.49 14.49 0.56
CA LEU A 492 33.75 14.29 -0.13
C LEU A 492 34.17 15.60 -0.88
N ASP A 493 33.19 16.13 -1.64
CA ASP A 493 33.24 17.40 -2.36
C ASP A 493 31.83 18.02 -2.47
N ASP A 494 31.68 19.17 -3.18
CA ASP A 494 30.40 19.88 -3.31
C ASP A 494 29.32 19.05 -4.08
N THR A 495 29.75 18.03 -4.81
CA THR A 495 28.89 17.20 -5.65
C THR A 495 28.66 15.79 -5.09
N THR A 496 29.47 15.35 -4.13
CA THR A 496 29.52 13.96 -3.66
C THR A 496 29.40 13.88 -2.15
N ASN A 497 28.36 13.17 -1.66
CA ASN A 497 28.21 12.79 -0.27
C ASN A 497 28.26 11.26 -0.15
N LEU A 498 28.98 10.76 0.85
CA LEU A 498 29.01 9.37 1.27
C LEU A 498 28.32 9.27 2.63
N TYR A 499 27.56 8.22 2.87
CA TYR A 499 26.97 8.00 4.19
C TYR A 499 27.00 6.53 4.59
N VAL A 500 27.05 6.31 5.90
CA VAL A 500 26.80 5.01 6.53
C VAL A 500 25.78 5.20 7.63
N SER A 501 24.83 4.27 7.76
CA SER A 501 23.84 4.30 8.83
C SER A 501 23.62 2.92 9.45
N TYR A 502 23.36 2.93 10.74
CA TYR A 502 22.85 1.81 11.52
C TYR A 502 21.60 2.26 12.27
N GLY A 503 20.58 1.41 12.26
CA GLY A 503 19.37 1.60 13.07
C GLY A 503 18.75 0.29 13.49
N LYS A 504 18.35 0.19 14.75
CA LYS A 504 17.52 -0.90 15.22
C LYS A 504 16.06 -0.47 15.14
N SER A 505 15.27 -1.23 14.39
CA SER A 505 13.83 -1.01 14.21
C SER A 505 13.03 -2.15 14.82
N PHE A 506 11.74 -1.94 14.99
CA PHE A 506 10.85 -2.99 15.47
C PHE A 506 9.46 -2.89 14.82
N SER A 507 8.77 -4.03 14.79
CA SER A 507 7.35 -4.11 14.46
C SER A 507 6.59 -4.65 15.66
N ALA A 508 5.64 -3.85 16.15
CA ALA A 508 4.73 -4.28 17.21
C ALA A 508 3.81 -5.40 16.67
N PRO A 509 3.49 -6.43 17.48
CA PRO A 509 2.48 -7.42 17.10
C PRO A 509 1.16 -6.74 16.78
N ILE A 510 0.59 -7.03 15.61
CA ILE A 510 -0.72 -6.49 15.23
C ILE A 510 -1.83 -7.15 16.04
N LEU A 511 -2.91 -6.42 16.30
CA LEU A 511 -3.99 -6.87 17.19
C LEU A 511 -4.62 -8.20 16.71
N TYR A 512 -4.71 -8.43 15.39
CA TYR A 512 -5.16 -9.69 14.85
C TYR A 512 -4.24 -10.88 15.23
N GLN A 513 -2.93 -10.71 15.21
CA GLN A 513 -2.00 -11.77 15.62
C GLN A 513 -2.11 -12.08 17.12
N VAL A 514 -2.33 -11.04 17.92
CA VAL A 514 -2.43 -11.14 19.39
C VAL A 514 -3.73 -11.83 19.82
N TYR A 515 -4.87 -11.44 19.23
CA TYR A 515 -6.19 -11.78 19.74
C TYR A 515 -6.98 -12.74 18.85
N ARG A 516 -6.40 -13.27 17.79
CA ARG A 516 -7.09 -14.23 16.92
C ARG A 516 -7.56 -15.44 17.72
N TYR A 517 -8.89 -15.59 17.83
CA TYR A 517 -9.55 -16.72 18.48
C TYR A 517 -10.75 -17.12 17.63
N SER A 518 -10.56 -18.14 16.78
CA SER A 518 -11.52 -18.43 15.71
C SER A 518 -11.46 -19.89 15.26
N GLU A 519 -12.51 -20.36 14.59
CA GLU A 519 -12.54 -21.62 13.87
C GLU A 519 -12.74 -21.36 12.38
N ALA A 520 -11.79 -21.77 11.55
CA ALA A 520 -11.86 -21.58 10.11
C ALA A 520 -11.25 -22.75 9.35
N ARG A 521 -11.95 -23.26 8.32
CA ARG A 521 -11.47 -24.31 7.43
C ARG A 521 -10.98 -25.57 8.16
N GLY A 522 -11.64 -25.96 9.26
CA GLY A 522 -11.24 -27.12 10.07
C GLY A 522 -10.05 -26.88 11.00
N ASN A 523 -9.50 -25.68 11.05
CA ASN A 523 -8.45 -25.30 11.97
C ASN A 523 -9.02 -24.47 13.14
N LYS A 524 -8.44 -24.63 14.33
CA LYS A 524 -8.67 -23.75 15.48
C LYS A 524 -7.49 -22.81 15.69
N TYR A 525 -7.78 -21.55 15.92
CA TYR A 525 -6.78 -20.50 16.15
C TYR A 525 -6.90 -20.00 17.58
N PHE A 526 -5.75 -19.88 18.25
CA PHE A 526 -5.66 -19.43 19.63
C PHE A 526 -4.94 -18.11 19.76
N ALA A 527 -5.48 -17.22 20.59
CA ALA A 527 -4.86 -15.94 20.93
C ALA A 527 -3.51 -16.15 21.64
N ASN A 528 -2.59 -15.23 21.46
CA ASN A 528 -1.32 -15.17 22.17
C ASN A 528 -1.04 -13.73 22.62
N PRO A 529 -1.51 -13.32 23.82
CA PRO A 529 -1.22 -12.00 24.37
C PRO A 529 0.26 -11.76 24.68
N ASP A 530 1.06 -12.82 24.84
CA ASP A 530 2.49 -12.73 25.18
C ASP A 530 3.41 -12.45 23.99
N LEU A 531 2.87 -12.29 22.78
CA LEU A 531 3.67 -11.88 21.64
C LEU A 531 4.48 -10.62 21.93
N THR A 532 5.76 -10.65 21.59
CA THR A 532 6.69 -9.53 21.69
C THR A 532 6.99 -8.92 20.31
N PRO A 533 7.58 -7.73 20.24
CA PRO A 533 7.95 -7.14 18.95
C PRO A 533 8.96 -7.97 18.17
N GLU A 534 8.79 -8.00 16.86
CA GLU A 534 9.88 -8.35 15.95
C GLU A 534 10.93 -7.22 15.96
N THR A 535 12.22 -7.54 16.03
CA THR A 535 13.28 -6.53 16.02
C THR A 535 14.21 -6.72 14.83
N THR A 536 14.61 -5.61 14.20
CA THR A 536 15.43 -5.63 12.98
C THR A 536 16.63 -4.71 13.12
N ASP A 537 17.82 -5.27 12.94
CA ASP A 537 19.06 -4.52 12.78
C ASP A 537 19.22 -4.16 11.30
N ASN A 538 19.32 -2.87 10.99
CA ASN A 538 19.44 -2.32 9.63
C ASN A 538 20.79 -1.63 9.45
N TRP A 539 21.51 -1.96 8.38
CA TRP A 539 22.76 -1.32 7.97
C TRP A 539 22.63 -0.82 6.54
N GLU A 540 23.13 0.38 6.27
CA GLU A 540 23.14 0.97 4.96
C GLU A 540 24.43 1.77 4.72
N LEU A 541 25.01 1.65 3.54
CA LEU A 541 26.13 2.44 3.04
C LEU A 541 25.77 2.97 1.67
N GLY A 542 25.84 4.29 1.47
CA GLY A 542 25.43 4.89 0.21
C GLY A 542 26.26 6.07 -0.24
N VAL A 543 26.08 6.42 -1.51
CA VAL A 543 26.68 7.56 -2.18
C VAL A 543 25.63 8.37 -2.92
N LYS A 544 25.65 9.67 -2.76
CA LYS A 544 24.86 10.64 -3.54
C LYS A 544 25.82 11.52 -4.34
N LYS A 545 25.70 11.52 -5.66
CA LYS A 545 26.62 12.23 -6.54
C LYS A 545 25.88 13.02 -7.61
N LYS A 546 26.28 14.26 -7.80
CA LYS A 546 25.90 15.07 -8.95
C LYS A 546 27.06 15.10 -9.96
N VAL A 547 26.83 14.53 -11.14
CA VAL A 547 27.83 14.50 -12.23
C VAL A 547 27.53 15.63 -13.19
N GLY A 548 28.40 16.62 -13.19
CA GLY A 548 28.13 17.88 -13.90
C GLY A 548 26.85 18.58 -13.40
N ASN A 549 26.12 19.21 -14.33
CA ASN A 549 24.85 19.88 -13.99
C ASN A 549 23.59 19.09 -14.36
N LYS A 550 23.75 17.91 -14.95
CA LYS A 550 22.68 17.20 -15.64
C LYS A 550 22.38 15.81 -15.12
N THR A 551 23.25 15.21 -14.32
CA THR A 551 23.09 13.83 -13.86
C THR A 551 23.13 13.78 -12.34
N ASP A 552 22.08 13.24 -11.75
CA ASP A 552 22.04 12.90 -10.33
C ASP A 552 22.09 11.38 -10.18
N VAL A 553 23.00 10.89 -9.33
CA VAL A 553 23.21 9.47 -9.05
C VAL A 553 23.07 9.23 -7.57
N HIS A 554 22.32 8.22 -7.21
CA HIS A 554 22.30 7.64 -5.88
C HIS A 554 22.55 6.14 -5.99
N ALA A 555 23.42 5.61 -5.13
CA ALA A 555 23.62 4.18 -5.00
C ALA A 555 23.83 3.84 -3.54
N ASP A 556 23.24 2.70 -3.11
CA ASP A 556 23.40 2.18 -1.76
C ASP A 556 23.41 0.67 -1.72
N VAL A 557 24.03 0.13 -0.68
CA VAL A 557 23.95 -1.27 -0.28
C VAL A 557 23.32 -1.34 1.09
N PHE A 558 22.47 -2.35 1.31
CA PHE A 558 21.74 -2.52 2.55
C PHE A 558 21.78 -3.97 3.05
N TYR A 559 21.68 -4.11 4.37
CA TYR A 559 21.52 -5.39 5.05
C TYR A 559 20.55 -5.21 6.22
N ALA A 560 19.56 -6.09 6.32
CA ALA A 560 18.57 -6.11 7.40
C ALA A 560 18.46 -7.53 7.97
N LYS A 561 18.49 -7.64 9.31
CA LYS A 561 18.31 -8.90 10.02
C LYS A 561 17.21 -8.75 11.07
N THR A 562 16.09 -9.46 10.86
CA THR A 562 14.94 -9.51 11.78
C THR A 562 15.06 -10.75 12.67
N LYS A 563 14.85 -10.55 13.96
CA LYS A 563 14.75 -11.59 14.98
C LYS A 563 13.34 -11.59 15.57
N ASP A 564 12.97 -12.72 16.18
CA ASP A 564 11.69 -12.91 16.85
C ASP A 564 10.49 -12.66 15.89
N ALA A 565 10.67 -12.99 14.59
CA ALA A 565 9.64 -12.85 13.59
C ALA A 565 8.38 -13.66 13.97
N ILE A 566 7.22 -13.01 13.90
CA ILE A 566 5.95 -13.61 14.31
C ILE A 566 5.42 -14.48 13.17
N LYS A 567 5.24 -15.78 13.47
CA LYS A 567 4.70 -16.76 12.52
C LYS A 567 3.51 -17.50 13.11
N LEU A 568 2.62 -17.91 12.21
CA LEU A 568 1.55 -18.84 12.55
C LEU A 568 2.12 -20.26 12.59
N VAL A 569 2.13 -20.88 13.77
CA VAL A 569 2.65 -22.24 13.98
C VAL A 569 1.52 -23.19 14.33
N GLU A 570 1.69 -24.47 13.99
CA GLU A 570 0.81 -25.55 14.41
C GLU A 570 1.21 -26.03 15.80
N LEU A 571 0.22 -26.11 16.69
CA LEU A 571 0.43 -26.59 18.06
C LEU A 571 0.29 -28.12 18.11
N PRO A 572 1.01 -28.81 18.99
CA PRO A 572 0.84 -30.24 19.21
C PRO A 572 -0.60 -30.57 19.60
N SER A 573 -1.28 -31.38 18.76
CA SER A 573 -2.66 -31.83 19.00
C SER A 573 -2.86 -33.19 18.32
N THR A 574 -3.67 -34.05 18.92
CA THR A 574 -3.93 -35.41 18.42
C THR A 574 -5.15 -35.53 17.51
N ASN A 575 -6.12 -34.63 17.61
CA ASN A 575 -7.41 -34.78 16.97
C ASN A 575 -7.86 -33.67 16.03
N GLU A 576 -7.18 -32.51 16.08
CA GLU A 576 -7.56 -31.32 15.29
C GLU A 576 -6.34 -30.42 15.06
N ILE A 577 -6.33 -29.67 13.96
CA ILE A 577 -5.26 -28.74 13.66
C ILE A 577 -5.48 -27.47 14.49
N GLN A 578 -4.57 -27.22 15.43
CA GLN A 578 -4.55 -26.05 16.28
C GLN A 578 -3.39 -25.13 15.88
N LYS A 579 -3.66 -23.83 15.78
CA LYS A 579 -2.66 -22.84 15.33
C LYS A 579 -2.60 -21.64 16.26
N GLN A 580 -1.40 -21.07 16.40
CA GLN A 580 -1.16 -19.88 17.20
C GLN A 580 -0.04 -19.05 16.58
N TYR A 581 -0.11 -17.74 16.68
CA TYR A 581 1.01 -16.87 16.33
C TYR A 581 2.09 -16.91 17.44
N GLN A 582 3.35 -17.07 17.07
CA GLN A 582 4.49 -17.15 18.01
C GLN A 582 5.71 -16.44 17.45
N ASN A 583 6.57 -15.93 18.33
CA ASN A 583 7.88 -15.33 18.00
C ASN A 583 8.91 -16.44 17.79
N VAL A 584 9.02 -17.00 16.59
CA VAL A 584 9.84 -18.19 16.29
C VAL A 584 10.70 -18.04 15.03
N GLY A 585 10.68 -16.87 14.40
CA GLY A 585 11.31 -16.68 13.10
C GLY A 585 12.56 -15.81 13.13
N GLU A 586 13.43 -16.03 12.15
CA GLU A 586 14.49 -15.10 11.75
C GLU A 586 14.30 -14.78 10.25
N ALA A 587 14.49 -13.51 9.87
CA ALA A 587 14.50 -13.12 8.46
C ALA A 587 15.74 -12.28 8.17
N LYS A 588 16.31 -12.43 6.98
CA LYS A 588 17.45 -11.65 6.50
C LYS A 588 17.13 -11.15 5.11
N THR A 589 17.41 -9.88 4.83
CA THR A 589 17.32 -9.29 3.51
C THR A 589 18.55 -8.43 3.25
N HIS A 590 19.10 -8.49 2.04
CA HIS A 590 20.20 -7.63 1.64
C HIS A 590 20.15 -7.36 0.14
N GLY A 591 20.77 -6.29 -0.27
CA GLY A 591 20.76 -5.89 -1.67
C GLY A 591 21.56 -4.62 -1.93
N PHE A 592 21.46 -4.16 -3.18
CA PHE A 592 21.94 -2.87 -3.58
C PHE A 592 20.93 -2.17 -4.50
N GLU A 593 20.95 -0.86 -4.48
CA GLU A 593 20.05 0.01 -5.23
C GLU A 593 20.87 1.06 -6.00
N ILE A 594 20.42 1.40 -7.20
CA ILE A 594 20.97 2.49 -8.00
C ILE A 594 19.81 3.29 -8.58
N ALA A 595 19.85 4.60 -8.42
CA ALA A 595 18.97 5.56 -9.08
C ALA A 595 19.79 6.58 -9.86
N VAL A 596 19.48 6.74 -11.13
CA VAL A 596 20.14 7.71 -12.02
C VAL A 596 19.07 8.57 -12.68
N ASN A 597 19.19 9.89 -12.56
CA ASN A 597 18.37 10.84 -13.31
C ASN A 597 19.28 11.65 -14.22
N GLN A 598 18.90 11.72 -15.49
CA GLN A 598 19.65 12.40 -16.53
C GLN A 598 18.79 13.48 -17.19
N LYS A 599 19.23 14.71 -17.13
CA LYS A 599 18.70 15.80 -17.95
C LYS A 599 19.55 15.91 -19.22
N HIS A 600 19.06 15.43 -20.36
CA HIS A 600 19.76 15.51 -21.64
C HIS A 600 19.71 16.95 -22.18
N SER A 601 18.51 17.55 -22.11
CA SER A 601 18.23 18.94 -22.47
C SER A 601 17.09 19.49 -21.61
N ASP A 602 16.67 20.73 -21.84
CA ASP A 602 15.47 21.29 -21.17
C ASP A 602 14.18 20.57 -21.57
N SER A 603 14.20 19.94 -22.74
CA SER A 603 13.05 19.19 -23.30
C SER A 603 13.13 17.68 -23.10
N TRP A 604 14.24 17.13 -22.62
CA TRP A 604 14.42 15.68 -22.57
C TRP A 604 15.11 15.22 -21.28
N THR A 605 14.43 14.36 -20.54
CA THR A 605 14.93 13.75 -19.30
C THR A 605 14.73 12.24 -19.34
N SER A 606 15.60 11.50 -18.65
CA SER A 606 15.48 10.05 -18.47
C SER A 606 15.85 9.65 -17.06
N TYR A 607 15.36 8.49 -16.61
CA TYR A 607 15.74 7.91 -15.33
C TYR A 607 15.92 6.39 -15.44
N ILE A 608 16.71 5.84 -14.52
CA ILE A 608 16.85 4.41 -14.27
C ILE A 608 16.89 4.21 -12.77
N ASN A 609 16.01 3.34 -12.25
CA ASN A 609 15.99 2.86 -10.88
C ASN A 609 16.14 1.35 -10.91
N TYR A 610 17.19 0.83 -10.31
CA TYR A 610 17.47 -0.59 -10.28
C TYR A 610 17.72 -1.06 -8.85
N THR A 611 17.13 -2.19 -8.49
CA THR A 611 17.34 -2.87 -7.22
C THR A 611 17.70 -4.34 -7.50
N TRP A 612 18.78 -4.80 -6.92
CA TRP A 612 19.05 -6.21 -6.70
C TRP A 612 18.91 -6.52 -5.23
N GLN A 613 18.13 -7.55 -4.91
CA GLN A 613 17.89 -7.95 -3.52
C GLN A 613 17.65 -9.45 -3.39
N THR A 614 17.88 -9.97 -2.19
CA THR A 614 17.54 -11.35 -1.85
C THR A 614 17.21 -11.44 -0.36
N GLY A 615 16.40 -12.43 0.02
CA GLY A 615 16.01 -12.63 1.40
C GLY A 615 15.94 -14.11 1.77
N LYS A 616 16.01 -14.37 3.08
CA LYS A 616 15.82 -15.68 3.70
C LYS A 616 14.87 -15.56 4.88
N ILE A 617 14.11 -16.62 5.13
CA ILE A 617 13.28 -16.79 6.32
C ILE A 617 13.64 -18.15 6.92
N ASN A 618 14.20 -18.16 8.15
CA ASN A 618 14.71 -19.37 8.81
C ASN A 618 15.68 -20.18 7.92
N ASP A 619 16.63 -19.47 7.27
CA ASP A 619 17.61 -19.99 6.30
C ASP A 619 17.04 -20.47 4.96
N ASP A 620 15.71 -20.62 4.81
CA ASP A 620 15.09 -20.88 3.52
C ASP A 620 15.01 -19.59 2.69
N LYS A 621 15.22 -19.71 1.39
CA LYS A 621 15.12 -18.57 0.48
C LYS A 621 13.69 -18.03 0.45
N ASN A 622 13.54 -16.71 0.61
CA ASN A 622 12.25 -16.05 0.47
C ASN A 622 12.00 -15.71 -1.02
N TYR A 623 11.12 -16.48 -1.63
CA TYR A 623 10.73 -16.30 -3.04
C TYR A 623 9.70 -15.18 -3.27
N ASP A 624 9.09 -14.63 -2.21
CA ASP A 624 8.15 -13.49 -2.34
C ASP A 624 8.89 -12.18 -2.67
N ILE A 625 10.21 -12.16 -2.49
CA ILE A 625 11.06 -11.01 -2.81
C ILE A 625 11.58 -11.17 -4.24
N PRO A 626 11.16 -10.30 -5.19
CA PRO A 626 11.75 -10.28 -6.54
C PRO A 626 13.22 -9.92 -6.44
N ARG A 627 14.09 -10.72 -7.11
CA ARG A 627 15.53 -10.52 -7.04
C ARG A 627 16.00 -9.29 -7.79
N HIS A 628 15.34 -8.95 -8.89
CA HIS A 628 15.66 -7.80 -9.73
C HIS A 628 14.38 -6.96 -9.93
N LEU A 629 14.48 -5.70 -9.64
CA LEU A 629 13.48 -4.68 -9.95
C LEU A 629 14.17 -3.61 -10.81
N LEU A 630 13.63 -3.30 -11.96
CA LEU A 630 14.13 -2.24 -12.83
C LEU A 630 12.97 -1.36 -13.27
N HIS A 631 13.07 -0.08 -12.99
CA HIS A 631 12.20 0.95 -13.54
C HIS A 631 13.04 1.91 -14.36
N LEU A 632 12.65 2.16 -15.57
CA LEU A 632 13.33 3.10 -16.44
C LEU A 632 12.30 3.91 -17.22
N GLY A 633 12.66 5.12 -17.58
CA GLY A 633 11.75 5.93 -18.37
C GLY A 633 12.42 7.14 -18.99
N THR A 634 11.73 7.69 -19.96
CA THR A 634 12.15 8.89 -20.65
C THR A 634 10.96 9.79 -20.94
N THR A 635 11.16 11.08 -20.74
CA THR A 635 10.17 12.11 -21.00
C THR A 635 10.70 13.12 -21.99
N PHE A 636 9.96 13.34 -23.05
CA PHE A 636 10.19 14.39 -24.02
C PHE A 636 9.08 15.43 -23.94
N HIS A 637 9.45 16.69 -23.81
CA HIS A 637 8.54 17.82 -23.76
C HIS A 637 8.88 18.83 -24.84
N LYS A 638 7.92 19.12 -25.70
CA LYS A 638 7.97 20.17 -26.71
C LYS A 638 6.57 20.70 -26.93
N ASP A 639 6.31 21.90 -26.45
CA ASP A 639 4.99 22.52 -26.54
C ASP A 639 4.33 22.31 -27.92
N PRO A 640 3.06 21.86 -27.95
CA PRO A 640 2.16 21.60 -26.84
C PRO A 640 2.20 20.15 -26.31
N TRP A 641 3.19 19.34 -26.73
CA TRP A 641 3.27 17.91 -26.45
C TRP A 641 4.20 17.56 -25.29
N THR A 642 3.78 16.63 -24.47
CA THR A 642 4.65 15.90 -23.54
C THR A 642 4.42 14.40 -23.74
N VAL A 643 5.50 13.68 -24.06
CA VAL A 643 5.47 12.23 -24.24
C VAL A 643 6.35 11.58 -23.19
N ASN A 644 5.83 10.58 -22.52
CA ASN A 644 6.54 9.78 -21.53
C ASN A 644 6.46 8.31 -21.90
N VAL A 645 7.58 7.62 -21.80
CA VAL A 645 7.68 6.17 -21.99
C VAL A 645 8.33 5.60 -20.74
N ASP A 646 7.67 4.67 -20.07
CA ASP A 646 8.16 4.00 -18.87
C ASP A 646 8.20 2.49 -19.07
N GLY A 647 9.27 1.85 -18.58
CA GLY A 647 9.43 0.42 -18.53
C GLY A 647 9.61 -0.09 -17.10
N MET A 648 8.99 -1.22 -16.78
CA MET A 648 9.13 -1.90 -15.50
C MET A 648 9.46 -3.37 -15.75
N PHE A 649 10.56 -3.85 -15.15
CA PHE A 649 10.93 -5.26 -15.13
C PHE A 649 10.92 -5.78 -13.71
N ILE A 650 10.26 -6.90 -13.51
CA ILE A 650 10.26 -7.66 -12.24
C ILE A 650 10.76 -9.07 -12.57
N SER A 651 11.80 -9.54 -11.86
CA SER A 651 12.32 -10.89 -12.04
C SER A 651 11.36 -11.94 -11.50
N ASP A 652 11.61 -13.17 -11.89
CA ASP A 652 10.92 -14.35 -11.38
C ASP A 652 10.93 -14.44 -9.84
N ARG A 653 9.84 -14.93 -9.29
CA ARG A 653 9.62 -15.13 -7.85
C ARG A 653 9.25 -16.59 -7.57
N THR A 654 9.84 -17.53 -8.31
CA THR A 654 9.55 -18.96 -8.19
C THR A 654 10.75 -19.73 -7.72
N GLU A 655 10.51 -20.90 -7.13
CA GLU A 655 11.51 -21.93 -6.95
C GLU A 655 11.75 -22.66 -8.27
N ALA A 656 13.03 -22.89 -8.62
CA ALA A 656 13.37 -23.70 -9.79
C ALA A 656 12.81 -25.12 -9.60
N GLY A 657 11.87 -25.52 -10.46
CA GLY A 657 11.20 -26.82 -10.40
C GLY A 657 9.72 -26.79 -10.01
N MET A 658 9.14 -25.63 -9.73
CA MET A 658 7.68 -25.51 -9.63
C MET A 658 7.06 -25.79 -11.02
N ILE A 659 6.36 -26.89 -11.12
CA ILE A 659 5.75 -27.40 -12.34
C ILE A 659 4.34 -26.84 -12.43
N GLY A 660 4.09 -25.97 -13.35
CA GLY A 660 2.75 -25.64 -13.83
C GLY A 660 2.82 -25.61 -15.34
N GLY A 661 1.73 -25.96 -16.01
CA GLY A 661 1.64 -26.01 -17.47
C GLY A 661 1.95 -24.69 -18.18
N HIS A 662 1.00 -24.05 -18.84
CA HIS A 662 1.23 -22.85 -19.65
C HIS A 662 1.66 -21.59 -18.88
N PHE A 663 1.40 -21.53 -17.58
CA PHE A 663 1.84 -20.44 -16.71
C PHE A 663 2.81 -20.99 -15.66
N LYS A 664 4.09 -20.74 -15.83
CA LYS A 664 5.00 -20.75 -14.71
C LYS A 664 4.60 -19.59 -13.83
N SER A 665 3.93 -19.88 -12.71
CA SER A 665 3.53 -18.85 -11.77
C SER A 665 4.72 -17.97 -11.43
N ARG A 666 4.53 -16.64 -11.44
CA ARG A 666 5.52 -15.64 -11.06
C ARG A 666 6.78 -15.55 -11.93
N ASP A 667 6.67 -15.89 -13.22
CA ASP A 667 7.75 -15.68 -14.20
C ASP A 667 8.14 -14.20 -14.28
N ALA A 668 9.37 -13.94 -14.69
CA ALA A 668 9.82 -12.58 -14.96
C ALA A 668 8.99 -11.93 -16.07
N TYR A 669 8.68 -10.65 -15.87
CA TYR A 669 7.93 -9.88 -16.86
C TYR A 669 8.48 -8.47 -17.04
N PHE A 670 8.24 -7.92 -18.22
CA PHE A 670 8.52 -6.54 -18.55
C PHE A 670 7.25 -5.87 -19.08
N LEU A 671 6.89 -4.76 -18.47
CA LEU A 671 5.77 -3.90 -18.89
C LEU A 671 6.31 -2.61 -19.47
N LEU A 672 5.72 -2.16 -20.57
CA LEU A 672 6.04 -0.90 -21.22
C LEU A 672 4.78 -0.04 -21.28
N ASN A 673 4.87 1.21 -20.81
CA ASN A 673 3.77 2.15 -20.77
C ASN A 673 4.12 3.38 -21.62
N LEU A 674 3.11 3.93 -22.31
CA LEU A 674 3.19 5.15 -23.11
C LEU A 674 2.14 6.15 -22.63
N ASN A 675 2.57 7.36 -22.33
CA ASN A 675 1.69 8.47 -21.97
C ASN A 675 1.97 9.67 -22.85
N THR A 676 0.94 10.26 -23.41
CA THR A 676 1.03 11.44 -24.26
C THR A 676 0.04 12.48 -23.76
N ASN A 677 0.54 13.66 -23.42
CA ASN A 677 -0.27 14.80 -22.99
C ASN A 677 -0.19 15.91 -24.05
N TYR A 678 -1.34 16.47 -24.41
CA TYR A 678 -1.46 17.63 -25.28
C TYR A 678 -2.07 18.81 -24.52
N GLN A 679 -1.34 19.91 -24.45
CA GLN A 679 -1.76 21.14 -23.79
C GLN A 679 -2.42 22.07 -24.82
N PHE A 680 -3.77 22.15 -24.81
CA PHE A 680 -4.52 23.03 -25.75
C PHE A 680 -4.34 24.51 -25.43
N ASN A 681 -4.33 24.83 -24.13
CA ASN A 681 -4.08 26.16 -23.61
C ASN A 681 -3.63 26.03 -22.13
N LYS A 682 -3.34 27.14 -21.45
CA LYS A 682 -2.85 27.15 -20.07
C LYS A 682 -3.76 26.46 -19.06
N ASN A 683 -5.04 26.29 -19.36
CA ASN A 683 -6.05 25.74 -18.46
C ASN A 683 -6.48 24.33 -18.82
N PHE A 684 -6.41 23.94 -20.10
CA PHE A 684 -6.98 22.69 -20.59
C PHE A 684 -5.95 21.81 -21.29
N SER A 685 -5.89 20.55 -20.86
CA SER A 685 -5.08 19.51 -21.48
C SER A 685 -5.85 18.19 -21.62
N MET A 686 -5.43 17.37 -22.56
CA MET A 686 -5.88 15.99 -22.69
C MET A 686 -4.67 15.06 -22.66
N GLN A 687 -4.84 13.90 -22.02
CA GLN A 687 -3.83 12.87 -21.90
C GLN A 687 -4.38 11.55 -22.45
N PHE A 688 -3.59 10.88 -23.27
CA PHE A 688 -3.83 9.52 -23.71
C PHE A 688 -2.73 8.61 -23.19
N ALA A 689 -3.13 7.54 -22.52
CA ALA A 689 -2.24 6.57 -21.91
C ALA A 689 -2.50 5.17 -22.46
N ILE A 690 -1.43 4.41 -22.68
CA ILE A 690 -1.44 2.97 -22.97
C ILE A 690 -0.57 2.31 -21.92
N GLU A 691 -1.16 1.49 -21.07
CA GLU A 691 -0.44 0.65 -20.13
C GLU A 691 -0.24 -0.74 -20.73
N ASN A 692 0.88 -1.38 -20.40
CA ASN A 692 1.25 -2.68 -20.95
C ASN A 692 1.16 -2.72 -22.48
N VAL A 693 1.86 -1.79 -23.18
CA VAL A 693 1.87 -1.66 -24.65
C VAL A 693 2.14 -2.99 -25.35
N LEU A 694 3.00 -3.83 -24.75
CA LEU A 694 3.40 -5.13 -25.30
C LEU A 694 2.33 -6.21 -25.10
N ASN A 695 1.23 -5.92 -24.40
CA ASN A 695 0.17 -6.87 -24.05
C ASN A 695 0.73 -8.14 -23.39
N ARG A 696 1.69 -7.97 -22.46
CA ARG A 696 2.29 -9.09 -21.72
C ARG A 696 1.28 -9.67 -20.76
N GLU A 697 1.06 -10.97 -20.81
CA GLU A 697 0.38 -11.70 -19.74
C GLU A 697 1.37 -11.99 -18.61
N TYR A 698 0.95 -11.78 -17.36
CA TYR A 698 1.81 -11.97 -16.18
C TYR A 698 0.97 -12.25 -14.94
N PHE A 699 1.60 -12.88 -13.95
CA PHE A 699 1.03 -12.98 -12.61
C PHE A 699 1.56 -11.86 -11.75
N ASP A 700 0.63 -11.05 -11.21
CA ASP A 700 0.96 -9.84 -10.50
C ASP A 700 1.33 -10.13 -9.04
N GLU A 701 0.45 -10.77 -8.32
CA GLU A 701 0.65 -11.07 -6.91
C GLU A 701 0.16 -12.48 -6.57
N ASP A 702 0.80 -13.05 -5.54
CA ASP A 702 0.32 -14.25 -4.85
C ASP A 702 0.19 -13.91 -3.37
N ILE A 703 -1.05 -13.82 -2.89
CA ILE A 703 -1.35 -13.59 -1.47
C ILE A 703 -1.11 -14.85 -0.65
N SER A 704 -1.12 -16.00 -1.29
CA SER A 704 -0.82 -17.29 -0.67
C SER A 704 -0.39 -18.29 -1.74
N THR A 705 0.23 -19.39 -1.32
CA THR A 705 0.70 -20.47 -2.21
C THR A 705 -0.37 -21.03 -3.17
N ASN A 706 -1.64 -20.65 -3.03
CA ASN A 706 -2.77 -21.20 -3.77
C ASN A 706 -3.63 -20.13 -4.47
N HIS A 707 -3.19 -18.88 -4.57
CA HIS A 707 -3.95 -17.81 -5.19
C HIS A 707 -3.12 -17.12 -6.27
N TYR A 708 -3.66 -17.06 -7.48
CA TYR A 708 -2.98 -16.48 -8.64
C TYR A 708 -3.76 -15.27 -9.15
N TYR A 709 -3.17 -14.09 -8.99
CA TYR A 709 -3.69 -12.86 -9.57
C TYR A 709 -3.06 -12.63 -10.94
N ILE A 710 -3.90 -12.55 -11.97
CA ILE A 710 -3.48 -12.24 -13.33
C ILE A 710 -3.45 -10.73 -13.49
N GLY A 711 -2.31 -10.20 -13.91
CA GLY A 711 -2.17 -8.78 -14.23
C GLY A 711 -3.06 -8.39 -15.40
N ASP A 712 -3.45 -7.11 -15.44
CA ASP A 712 -4.23 -6.59 -16.54
C ASP A 712 -3.42 -6.64 -17.87
N GLY A 713 -4.07 -6.97 -18.96
CA GLY A 713 -3.51 -6.89 -20.29
C GLY A 713 -3.26 -5.43 -20.72
N ARG A 714 -3.17 -5.18 -22.02
CA ARG A 714 -3.06 -3.81 -22.54
C ARG A 714 -4.32 -3.01 -22.24
N THR A 715 -4.13 -1.86 -21.60
CA THR A 715 -5.23 -0.92 -21.31
C THR A 715 -5.01 0.45 -21.95
N PHE A 716 -6.10 1.15 -22.15
CA PHE A 716 -6.13 2.49 -22.73
C PHE A 716 -6.89 3.42 -21.78
N THR A 717 -6.41 4.63 -21.60
CA THR A 717 -7.08 5.67 -20.83
C THR A 717 -7.01 7.01 -21.57
N LEU A 718 -8.14 7.68 -21.70
CA LEU A 718 -8.23 9.05 -22.15
C LEU A 718 -8.69 9.92 -20.99
N SER A 719 -7.94 10.98 -20.71
CA SER A 719 -8.23 11.92 -19.62
C SER A 719 -8.30 13.34 -20.14
N ALA A 720 -9.26 14.10 -19.64
CA ALA A 720 -9.37 15.55 -19.83
C ALA A 720 -9.16 16.25 -18.48
N ARG A 721 -8.32 17.27 -18.47
CA ARG A 721 -7.98 18.05 -17.28
C ARG A 721 -8.18 19.53 -17.54
N TYR A 722 -8.91 20.18 -16.65
CA TYR A 722 -9.07 21.62 -16.59
C TYR A 722 -8.52 22.16 -15.26
N THR A 723 -7.77 23.26 -15.31
CA THR A 723 -7.23 23.94 -14.12
C THR A 723 -7.47 25.45 -14.24
N PHE A 724 -7.75 26.11 -13.14
CA PHE A 724 -8.00 27.56 -13.09
C PHE A 724 -7.36 28.23 -11.87
#